data_35ac7768728b869af93cd10eaf0897e4
#
_entry.id   35ac7768728b869af93cd10eaf0897e4
#
_cell.length_a   1.000
_cell.length_b   1.000
_cell.length_c   1.000
_cell.angle_alpha   90.00
_cell.angle_beta   90.00
_cell.angle_gamma   90.00
#
_symmetry.space_group_name_H-M   'P 1'
#
loop_
_entity.id
_entity.type
_entity.pdbx_description
1 polymer ?
#
loop_
_entity_poly.entity_id
_entity_poly.type
_entity_poly.pdbx_seq_one_letter_code
_entity_poly.pdbx_strand_id
1 'polypeptide(L)'
;MEPFVHLHVHTEYSLLDGANPIKKLVKAAVEDGHDAIAITDHGNLFGAMEFYQACKKEGVKPILGCEVYVAAQSMHKGHNKRDNSYSHLTLLANDAVGWKNLMQLSSAAHIEGHHFRPRVDLDLIAEKSAGITCLSGCMSGPVNKLLRVEDEKGAIEMSGRLQDMFGQENYYLEIMRNGIVIQDKLTEGMARLKDVMNAPLVATNDIHYLRHEDCAAQDAMICLNTGARLADPDRWRMDTDTLYFRKREEMNRIFSDLPEALRNTQVVADRIDVELEIGRLRLPVFEPDDGSTPEQLFRNLCEKGFAHFYPGNPEEARSRLEFEYGVISEMGFISYFLIVWDLIRYARDEGIAVGPGRGSAAGSIIAFVLGITRIDPLKYDLLFERFLNPSRISMPDIDIDFCKDRREEMIHYTRERYGNENVCQIITFGKLKAKNALRDMGRVMDVPLSEVDKMAKKIPDGPGVKLGKAIEDEPELKEVFENSELHKEWFGLALKVEGLCRNSGIHAAGVIIADEPLRDIVPLAKVSGNLTTQWDMKYSEQYGLLKMDFLGLRTLSILQEAVSQVVRLGGEHIELDDLPLDDAAVYELLCKGDTEGVFQLESGGMRKLLADIKPSCYEDIIAVLALFRPGPLGSGLHTTFALRKHGKEEVSYQHPILEPILSETYGVLIYQEQIMRVAQRMGGFTLADADSLRKAMGKKSLELMEQFEPKFLTGAQEREVPEAVATEIWKMMKKFAEYGFNKSHSAAYAMVTYQAAYMKAHHPAEFYAASFTYEASDTDKLRSLIEDARKHAVRLEPPCINTSNRRFQVLDGERIRFGLEAIKGVGGGAADTLVDLRTEQEGGKFENLDDVFGDGVAASINKGTF
;
A
#
# COMPACT_ATOMS: atom_id res chain seq x y z
N MET A 1 20.14 5.92 42.04
CA MET A 1 19.69 6.46 40.75
C MET A 1 18.18 6.61 40.82
N GLU A 2 17.66 7.81 40.54
CA GLU A 2 16.23 8.03 40.54
C GLU A 2 15.58 7.27 39.39
N PRO A 3 14.34 6.76 39.51
CA PRO A 3 13.60 6.19 38.40
C PRO A 3 13.36 7.28 37.36
N PHE A 4 13.42 6.88 36.11
CA PHE A 4 13.27 7.80 34.97
C PHE A 4 12.69 7.09 33.76
N VAL A 5 11.72 7.74 33.09
CA VAL A 5 11.12 7.30 31.84
C VAL A 5 11.17 8.44 30.81
N HIS A 6 11.56 8.15 29.57
CA HIS A 6 11.48 9.11 28.48
C HIS A 6 10.03 9.33 28.05
N LEU A 7 9.49 10.54 28.31
CA LEU A 7 8.09 10.91 28.01
C LEU A 7 7.93 11.78 26.76
N HIS A 8 9.02 12.31 26.19
CA HIS A 8 9.02 13.14 25.00
C HIS A 8 10.03 12.58 24.00
N VAL A 9 9.51 11.88 22.98
CA VAL A 9 10.32 11.07 22.05
C VAL A 9 9.74 11.11 20.66
N HIS A 10 10.57 11.52 19.69
CA HIS A 10 10.26 11.53 18.27
C HIS A 10 10.87 10.34 17.55
N THR A 11 10.11 9.75 16.64
CA THR A 11 10.56 8.60 15.83
C THR A 11 10.77 8.99 14.36
N GLU A 12 11.05 8.00 13.52
CA GLU A 12 11.11 8.19 12.06
C GLU A 12 9.79 8.72 11.45
N TYR A 13 8.70 8.77 12.23
CA TYR A 13 7.40 9.29 11.82
C TYR A 13 7.19 10.78 12.16
N SER A 14 8.11 11.40 12.86
CA SER A 14 8.27 12.85 12.87
C SER A 14 8.99 13.27 11.59
N LEU A 15 8.24 13.24 10.45
CA LEU A 15 8.80 13.23 9.08
C LEU A 15 9.74 14.40 8.77
N LEU A 16 9.70 15.51 9.53
CA LEU A 16 10.57 16.67 9.30
C LEU A 16 11.99 16.41 9.82
N ASP A 17 12.12 15.86 11.04
CA ASP A 17 13.32 15.94 11.88
C ASP A 17 13.58 14.71 12.75
N GLY A 18 12.68 13.73 12.76
CA GLY A 18 12.87 12.49 13.50
C GLY A 18 13.73 11.47 12.74
N ALA A 19 14.72 10.90 13.44
CA ALA A 19 15.64 9.91 12.86
C ALA A 19 15.80 8.65 13.75
N ASN A 20 14.79 8.34 14.59
CA ASN A 20 14.76 7.15 15.44
C ASN A 20 13.95 6.01 14.79
N PRO A 21 14.56 4.93 14.30
CA PRO A 21 13.82 3.74 13.94
C PRO A 21 13.20 3.09 15.18
N ILE A 22 11.89 2.93 15.22
CA ILE A 22 11.11 2.45 16.38
C ILE A 22 11.73 1.19 17.02
N LYS A 23 12.05 0.16 16.23
CA LYS A 23 12.61 -1.09 16.76
C LYS A 23 13.96 -0.93 17.43
N LYS A 24 14.80 -0.02 16.92
CA LYS A 24 16.11 0.27 17.51
C LYS A 24 15.95 1.07 18.80
N LEU A 25 15.01 2.02 18.82
CA LEU A 25 14.67 2.83 19.97
C LEU A 25 14.19 1.97 21.14
N VAL A 26 13.20 1.08 20.90
CA VAL A 26 12.67 0.16 21.92
C VAL A 26 13.77 -0.76 22.44
N LYS A 27 14.63 -1.29 21.56
CA LYS A 27 15.75 -2.12 21.96
C LYS A 27 16.74 -1.35 22.84
N ALA A 28 17.05 -0.09 22.51
CA ALA A 28 17.91 0.76 23.33
C ALA A 28 17.32 1.03 24.72
N ALA A 29 16.00 1.21 24.81
CA ALA A 29 15.30 1.36 26.08
C ALA A 29 15.42 0.08 26.95
N VAL A 30 15.26 -1.11 26.36
CA VAL A 30 15.47 -2.39 27.04
C VAL A 30 16.92 -2.52 27.52
N GLU A 31 17.90 -2.23 26.67
CA GLU A 31 19.32 -2.31 27.01
C GLU A 31 19.73 -1.36 28.16
N ASP A 32 19.07 -0.20 28.28
CA ASP A 32 19.25 0.74 29.38
C ASP A 32 18.39 0.41 30.61
N GLY A 33 17.55 -0.65 30.54
CA GLY A 33 16.70 -1.15 31.61
C GLY A 33 15.47 -0.30 31.90
N HIS A 34 14.90 0.37 30.88
CA HIS A 34 13.62 1.04 30.98
C HIS A 34 12.47 0.04 30.98
N ASP A 35 11.52 0.19 31.85
CA ASP A 35 10.25 -0.57 31.94
C ASP A 35 9.11 0.08 31.16
N ALA A 36 9.27 1.37 30.80
CA ALA A 36 8.34 2.11 29.98
C ALA A 36 9.06 3.12 29.10
N ILE A 37 8.46 3.48 27.97
CA ILE A 37 8.95 4.55 27.07
C ILE A 37 7.77 5.14 26.32
N ALA A 38 7.82 6.43 25.99
CA ALA A 38 6.79 7.11 25.20
C ALA A 38 7.14 7.22 23.71
N ILE A 39 6.10 7.42 22.91
CA ILE A 39 6.16 7.97 21.56
C ILE A 39 5.32 9.24 21.54
N THR A 40 5.87 10.36 21.02
CA THR A 40 5.22 11.67 20.97
C THR A 40 5.55 12.39 19.66
N ASP A 41 5.37 11.72 18.52
CA ASP A 41 5.67 12.29 17.21
C ASP A 41 4.91 13.59 16.95
N HIS A 42 5.50 14.48 16.14
CA HIS A 42 4.95 15.78 15.78
C HIS A 42 3.59 15.68 15.06
N GLY A 43 2.52 16.05 15.74
CA GLY A 43 1.17 16.23 15.20
C GLY A 43 0.52 14.98 14.61
N ASN A 44 1.07 13.79 14.84
CA ASN A 44 0.56 12.55 14.25
C ASN A 44 0.70 11.33 15.17
N LEU A 45 0.01 10.25 14.80
CA LEU A 45 0.05 8.94 15.46
C LEU A 45 0.50 7.83 14.49
N PHE A 46 1.27 8.17 13.46
CA PHE A 46 1.69 7.26 12.39
C PHE A 46 2.43 6.03 12.92
N GLY A 47 3.32 6.24 13.88
CA GLY A 47 4.15 5.20 14.49
C GLY A 47 3.50 4.44 15.64
N ALA A 48 2.33 4.86 16.14
CA ALA A 48 1.76 4.37 17.39
C ALA A 48 1.56 2.85 17.43
N MET A 49 1.01 2.24 16.37
CA MET A 49 0.80 0.79 16.29
C MET A 49 2.11 0.01 16.20
N GLU A 50 3.08 0.46 15.39
CA GLU A 50 4.40 -0.18 15.30
C GLU A 50 5.12 -0.13 16.65
N PHE A 51 5.07 1.01 17.30
CA PHE A 51 5.68 1.24 18.61
C PHE A 51 5.03 0.37 19.69
N TYR A 52 3.69 0.36 19.78
CA TYR A 52 2.95 -0.47 20.73
C TYR A 52 3.33 -1.95 20.60
N GLN A 53 3.32 -2.49 19.38
CA GLN A 53 3.68 -3.88 19.14
C GLN A 53 5.16 -4.18 19.46
N ALA A 54 6.06 -3.26 19.12
CA ALA A 54 7.47 -3.42 19.41
C ALA A 54 7.73 -3.45 20.94
N CYS A 55 7.11 -2.54 21.69
CA CYS A 55 7.20 -2.50 23.15
C CYS A 55 6.63 -3.75 23.81
N LYS A 56 5.42 -4.17 23.42
CA LYS A 56 4.80 -5.39 23.97
C LYS A 56 5.63 -6.64 23.70
N LYS A 57 6.24 -6.74 22.51
CA LYS A 57 7.13 -7.85 22.17
C LYS A 57 8.38 -7.93 23.05
N GLU A 58 8.96 -6.79 23.37
CA GLU A 58 10.20 -6.69 24.18
C GLU A 58 9.91 -6.56 25.69
N GLY A 59 8.63 -6.56 26.11
CA GLY A 59 8.23 -6.49 27.51
C GLY A 59 8.35 -5.11 28.16
N VAL A 60 8.37 -4.04 27.34
CA VAL A 60 8.39 -2.65 27.79
C VAL A 60 7.00 -2.06 27.68
N LYS A 61 6.58 -1.26 28.67
CA LYS A 61 5.28 -0.58 28.69
C LYS A 61 5.26 0.55 27.65
N PRO A 62 4.37 0.51 26.61
CA PRO A 62 4.22 1.60 25.65
C PRO A 62 3.42 2.74 26.26
N ILE A 63 3.92 3.96 26.15
CA ILE A 63 3.20 5.19 26.44
C ILE A 63 2.87 5.88 25.11
N LEU A 64 1.58 5.91 24.76
CA LEU A 64 1.11 6.48 23.50
C LEU A 64 0.78 7.96 23.67
N GLY A 65 1.43 8.81 22.90
CA GLY A 65 1.27 10.25 22.96
C GLY A 65 1.47 10.92 21.60
N CYS A 66 1.36 12.23 21.60
CA CYS A 66 1.59 13.09 20.44
C CYS A 66 2.03 14.48 20.91
N GLU A 67 3.07 15.04 20.31
CA GLU A 67 3.36 16.45 20.44
C GLU A 67 2.50 17.22 19.44
N VAL A 68 1.36 17.77 19.92
CA VAL A 68 0.42 18.48 19.07
C VAL A 68 0.85 19.92 18.79
N TYR A 69 0.55 20.40 17.58
CA TYR A 69 0.68 21.81 17.22
C TYR A 69 -0.56 22.56 17.67
N VAL A 70 -0.40 23.52 18.59
CA VAL A 70 -1.50 24.35 19.12
C VAL A 70 -1.53 25.68 18.39
N ALA A 71 -2.61 25.96 17.67
CA ALA A 71 -2.81 27.24 17.00
C ALA A 71 -2.86 28.39 18.00
N ALA A 72 -2.28 29.54 17.66
CA ALA A 72 -2.30 30.73 18.54
C ALA A 72 -3.71 31.27 18.78
N GLN A 73 -4.63 31.01 17.87
CA GLN A 73 -6.05 31.32 17.94
C GLN A 73 -6.86 30.08 17.55
N SER A 74 -7.98 30.22 16.83
CA SER A 74 -8.72 29.08 16.31
C SER A 74 -7.93 28.33 15.23
N MET A 75 -7.99 27.00 15.24
CA MET A 75 -7.38 26.13 14.23
C MET A 75 -7.96 26.35 12.82
N HIS A 76 -9.17 26.89 12.71
CA HIS A 76 -9.84 27.22 11.44
C HIS A 76 -9.36 28.55 10.81
N LYS A 77 -8.57 29.35 11.54
CA LYS A 77 -7.99 30.61 11.03
C LYS A 77 -6.57 30.35 10.49
N GLY A 78 -6.27 30.90 9.33
CA GLY A 78 -4.93 30.78 8.75
C GLY A 78 -4.90 31.06 7.26
N HIS A 79 -5.23 32.31 6.88
CA HIS A 79 -5.15 32.71 5.48
C HIS A 79 -3.89 33.51 5.13
N ASN A 80 -3.06 33.90 6.11
CA ASN A 80 -1.85 34.69 5.89
C ASN A 80 -0.61 34.00 6.45
N LYS A 81 0.52 34.05 5.72
CA LYS A 81 1.84 33.58 6.20
C LYS A 81 2.24 34.12 7.58
N ARG A 82 1.69 35.28 8.00
CA ARG A 82 1.94 35.88 9.32
C ARG A 82 1.16 35.24 10.47
N ASP A 83 0.06 34.53 10.19
CA ASP A 83 -0.77 33.84 11.20
C ASP A 83 -0.30 32.39 11.48
N ASN A 84 0.92 32.06 11.11
CA ASN A 84 1.51 30.74 11.20
C ASN A 84 2.19 30.48 12.56
N SER A 85 1.81 31.24 13.61
CA SER A 85 2.30 30.99 14.96
C SER A 85 1.55 29.82 15.59
N TYR A 86 2.26 28.79 15.99
CA TYR A 86 1.75 27.66 16.75
C TYR A 86 2.69 27.37 17.93
N SER A 87 2.19 26.71 18.94
CA SER A 87 2.94 26.18 20.07
C SER A 87 2.92 24.67 20.07
N HIS A 88 3.76 24.05 20.87
CA HIS A 88 3.80 22.60 21.05
C HIS A 88 3.28 22.20 22.42
N LEU A 89 2.45 21.15 22.50
CA LEU A 89 2.07 20.51 23.75
C LEU A 89 2.23 19.01 23.61
N THR A 90 2.85 18.40 24.60
CA THR A 90 3.01 16.95 24.65
C THR A 90 1.83 16.34 25.41
N LEU A 91 1.04 15.53 24.71
CA LEU A 91 -0.16 14.89 25.24
C LEU A 91 0.06 13.36 25.27
N LEU A 92 -0.22 12.74 26.41
CA LEU A 92 -0.07 11.30 26.64
C LEU A 92 -1.44 10.70 27.00
N ALA A 93 -1.83 9.62 26.35
CA ALA A 93 -3.06 8.92 26.68
C ALA A 93 -2.89 8.10 27.97
N ASN A 94 -3.77 8.28 28.96
CA ASN A 94 -3.72 7.55 30.22
C ASN A 94 -4.43 6.19 30.15
N ASP A 95 -5.53 6.15 29.40
CA ASP A 95 -6.45 5.02 29.30
C ASP A 95 -7.12 4.96 27.91
N ALA A 96 -8.09 4.08 27.73
CA ALA A 96 -8.84 3.93 26.49
C ALA A 96 -9.61 5.21 26.08
N VAL A 97 -10.11 5.99 27.05
CA VAL A 97 -10.80 7.26 26.78
C VAL A 97 -9.81 8.29 26.27
N GLY A 98 -8.68 8.44 26.95
CA GLY A 98 -7.59 9.34 26.54
C GLY A 98 -7.03 8.96 25.18
N TRP A 99 -6.89 7.67 24.90
CA TRP A 99 -6.46 7.21 23.58
C TRP A 99 -7.45 7.59 22.47
N LYS A 100 -8.76 7.37 22.69
CA LYS A 100 -9.79 7.81 21.74
C LYS A 100 -9.76 9.32 21.51
N ASN A 101 -9.66 10.09 22.59
CA ASN A 101 -9.57 11.55 22.51
C ASN A 101 -8.31 12.01 21.76
N LEU A 102 -7.17 11.37 21.98
CA LEU A 102 -5.92 11.70 21.29
C LEU A 102 -6.02 11.38 19.79
N MET A 103 -6.64 10.27 19.39
CA MET A 103 -6.92 9.96 17.99
C MET A 103 -7.84 10.99 17.34
N GLN A 104 -8.89 11.44 18.05
CA GLN A 104 -9.80 12.49 17.54
C GLN A 104 -9.09 13.85 17.41
N LEU A 105 -8.26 14.25 18.39
CA LEU A 105 -7.42 15.45 18.30
C LEU A 105 -6.49 15.41 17.09
N SER A 106 -5.74 14.31 16.93
CA SER A 106 -4.84 14.14 15.79
C SER A 106 -5.59 14.15 14.46
N SER A 107 -6.76 13.50 14.39
CA SER A 107 -7.60 13.48 13.19
C SER A 107 -8.13 14.88 12.84
N ALA A 108 -8.65 15.61 13.80
CA ALA A 108 -9.14 16.99 13.61
C ALA A 108 -8.01 17.92 13.15
N ALA A 109 -6.82 17.78 13.74
CA ALA A 109 -5.64 18.54 13.34
C ALA A 109 -5.31 18.36 11.84
N HIS A 110 -5.38 17.12 11.34
CA HIS A 110 -5.08 16.82 9.93
C HIS A 110 -6.20 17.19 8.97
N ILE A 111 -7.46 17.03 9.37
CA ILE A 111 -8.62 17.20 8.48
C ILE A 111 -9.09 18.65 8.44
N GLU A 112 -9.19 19.29 9.60
CA GLU A 112 -9.84 20.58 9.80
C GLU A 112 -8.81 21.69 10.09
N GLY A 113 -7.79 21.39 10.90
CA GLY A 113 -6.80 22.37 11.37
C GLY A 113 -5.53 22.49 10.54
N HIS A 114 -5.42 21.77 9.43
CA HIS A 114 -4.19 21.72 8.63
C HIS A 114 -3.91 23.04 7.91
N HIS A 115 -2.86 23.75 8.36
CA HIS A 115 -2.31 24.92 7.69
C HIS A 115 -0.78 24.91 7.84
N PHE A 116 -0.06 24.41 6.84
CA PHE A 116 1.36 24.03 6.87
C PHE A 116 1.71 22.91 7.87
N ARG A 117 1.01 22.87 9.01
CA ARG A 117 1.10 21.83 10.04
C ARG A 117 -0.32 21.41 10.47
N PRO A 118 -0.51 20.17 10.95
CA PRO A 118 -1.76 19.75 11.54
C PRO A 118 -1.90 20.38 12.93
N ARG A 119 -2.82 21.36 13.08
CA ARG A 119 -2.99 22.14 14.31
C ARG A 119 -4.32 21.85 14.97
N VAL A 120 -4.32 21.89 16.27
CA VAL A 120 -5.51 21.96 17.12
C VAL A 120 -5.57 23.33 17.82
N ASP A 121 -6.70 23.71 18.38
CA ASP A 121 -6.78 24.88 19.27
C ASP A 121 -7.08 24.45 20.71
N LEU A 122 -6.95 25.39 21.64
CA LEU A 122 -7.18 25.12 23.07
C LEU A 122 -8.62 24.75 23.39
N ASP A 123 -9.58 25.17 22.58
CA ASP A 123 -11.00 24.87 22.81
C ASP A 123 -11.29 23.39 22.50
N LEU A 124 -10.75 22.86 21.37
CA LEU A 124 -10.85 21.45 21.05
C LEU A 124 -10.05 20.57 22.04
N ILE A 125 -8.87 21.04 22.48
CA ILE A 125 -8.09 20.34 23.52
C ILE A 125 -8.90 20.24 24.82
N ALA A 126 -9.56 21.31 25.24
CA ALA A 126 -10.41 21.31 26.45
C ALA A 126 -11.56 20.30 26.34
N GLU A 127 -12.22 20.24 25.16
CA GLU A 127 -13.29 19.26 24.90
C GLU A 127 -12.81 17.79 24.99
N LYS A 128 -11.58 17.54 24.57
CA LYS A 128 -10.99 16.20 24.44
C LYS A 128 -9.91 15.90 25.50
N SER A 129 -9.87 16.62 26.62
CA SER A 129 -8.83 16.48 27.65
C SER A 129 -8.98 15.26 28.55
N ALA A 130 -10.17 14.67 28.63
CA ALA A 130 -10.44 13.52 29.50
C ALA A 130 -9.53 12.32 29.18
N GLY A 131 -8.91 11.74 30.22
CA GLY A 131 -7.99 10.59 30.07
C GLY A 131 -6.64 10.95 29.46
N ILE A 132 -6.25 12.23 29.41
CA ILE A 132 -4.98 12.68 28.84
C ILE A 132 -4.13 13.36 29.92
N THR A 133 -2.85 13.01 29.96
CA THR A 133 -1.80 13.76 30.69
C THR A 133 -1.16 14.76 29.73
N CYS A 134 -1.04 16.02 30.17
CA CYS A 134 -0.43 17.12 29.44
C CYS A 134 0.91 17.50 30.08
N LEU A 135 1.99 17.52 29.27
CA LEU A 135 3.21 18.19 29.59
C LEU A 135 3.20 19.57 28.92
N SER A 136 3.70 20.62 29.62
CA SER A 136 3.61 22.01 29.16
C SER A 136 4.36 22.33 27.87
N GLY A 137 5.05 21.35 27.29
CA GLY A 137 5.75 21.37 26.02
C GLY A 137 7.20 21.85 26.12
N CYS A 138 7.94 21.61 25.04
CA CYS A 138 9.36 22.02 24.88
C CYS A 138 9.52 23.55 24.89
N MET A 139 10.67 24.07 24.45
CA MET A 139 10.89 25.53 24.31
C MET A 139 9.85 26.22 23.41
N SER A 140 9.16 25.49 22.57
CA SER A 140 8.06 25.96 21.73
C SER A 140 6.70 25.84 22.40
N GLY A 141 6.62 25.34 23.64
CA GLY A 141 5.41 25.26 24.42
C GLY A 141 4.80 26.64 24.74
N PRO A 142 3.48 26.74 24.94
CA PRO A 142 2.81 28.00 25.14
C PRO A 142 3.29 28.73 26.41
N VAL A 143 3.57 28.02 27.49
CA VAL A 143 4.11 28.54 28.74
C VAL A 143 5.54 29.04 28.56
N ASN A 144 6.42 28.21 27.94
CA ASN A 144 7.81 28.58 27.71
C ASN A 144 7.96 29.79 26.77
N LYS A 145 7.07 29.94 25.78
CA LYS A 145 7.07 31.13 24.91
C LYS A 145 6.83 32.43 25.67
N LEU A 146 5.97 32.42 26.68
CA LEU A 146 5.69 33.55 27.54
C LEU A 146 6.88 33.84 28.48
N LEU A 147 7.46 32.80 29.08
CA LEU A 147 8.68 32.94 29.90
C LEU A 147 9.88 33.49 29.10
N ARG A 148 10.00 33.14 27.83
CA ARG A 148 11.08 33.65 26.95
C ARG A 148 11.01 35.17 26.77
N VAL A 149 9.82 35.77 26.77
CA VAL A 149 9.60 37.21 26.65
C VAL A 149 9.38 37.87 28.00
N GLU A 150 9.68 37.15 29.09
CA GLU A 150 9.58 37.61 30.50
C GLU A 150 8.16 38.02 30.92
N ASP A 151 7.12 37.43 30.23
CA ASP A 151 5.72 37.59 30.62
C ASP A 151 5.33 36.50 31.62
N GLU A 152 5.77 36.65 32.86
CA GLU A 152 5.51 35.67 33.94
C GLU A 152 4.04 35.61 34.30
N LYS A 153 3.32 36.76 34.22
CA LYS A 153 1.87 36.78 34.46
C LYS A 153 1.13 35.98 33.41
N GLY A 154 1.42 36.19 32.15
CA GLY A 154 0.84 35.41 31.05
C GLY A 154 1.17 33.94 31.15
N ALA A 155 2.39 33.57 31.60
CA ALA A 155 2.81 32.19 31.83
C ALA A 155 1.98 31.49 32.93
N ILE A 156 1.71 32.23 34.05
CA ILE A 156 0.82 31.73 35.13
C ILE A 156 -0.61 31.55 34.61
N GLU A 157 -1.17 32.53 33.90
CA GLU A 157 -2.53 32.42 33.31
C GLU A 157 -2.64 31.28 32.32
N MET A 158 -1.68 31.08 31.43
CA MET A 158 -1.67 29.95 30.46
C MET A 158 -1.52 28.61 31.18
N SER A 159 -0.62 28.50 32.13
CA SER A 159 -0.41 27.27 32.91
C SER A 159 -1.68 26.92 33.71
N GLY A 160 -2.35 27.93 34.32
CA GLY A 160 -3.62 27.75 35.00
C GLY A 160 -4.73 27.25 34.08
N ARG A 161 -4.84 27.83 32.89
CA ARG A 161 -5.79 27.35 31.86
C ARG A 161 -5.54 25.88 31.49
N LEU A 162 -4.29 25.49 31.28
CA LEU A 162 -3.95 24.10 30.99
C LEU A 162 -4.23 23.18 32.16
N GLN A 163 -3.90 23.59 33.38
CA GLN A 163 -4.18 22.83 34.59
C GLN A 163 -5.71 22.64 34.82
N ASP A 164 -6.53 23.66 34.53
CA ASP A 164 -7.99 23.58 34.60
C ASP A 164 -8.57 22.59 33.56
N MET A 165 -7.97 22.50 32.35
CA MET A 165 -8.41 21.58 31.30
C MET A 165 -8.13 20.12 31.63
N PHE A 166 -6.93 19.82 32.13
CA PHE A 166 -6.48 18.43 32.34
C PHE A 166 -6.63 17.95 33.78
N GLY A 167 -6.83 18.88 34.72
CA GLY A 167 -6.83 18.63 36.16
C GLY A 167 -5.40 18.62 36.71
N GLN A 168 -5.30 18.96 38.01
CA GLN A 168 -4.02 19.09 38.71
C GLN A 168 -3.15 17.83 38.62
N GLU A 169 -3.77 16.67 38.57
CA GLU A 169 -3.07 15.37 38.58
C GLU A 169 -2.48 15.01 37.23
N ASN A 170 -2.99 15.57 36.12
CA ASN A 170 -2.63 15.23 34.76
C ASN A 170 -1.92 16.39 34.05
N TYR A 171 -1.51 17.42 34.77
CA TYR A 171 -0.75 18.54 34.22
C TYR A 171 0.62 18.66 34.85
N TYR A 172 1.67 18.66 34.01
CA TYR A 172 3.07 18.72 34.42
C TYR A 172 3.81 19.84 33.70
N LEU A 173 4.68 20.55 34.43
CA LEU A 173 5.60 21.53 33.86
C LEU A 173 6.84 20.82 33.33
N GLU A 174 7.04 20.87 32.04
CA GLU A 174 8.12 20.16 31.32
C GLU A 174 9.40 21.00 31.32
N ILE A 175 10.51 20.41 31.71
CA ILE A 175 11.84 21.01 31.72
C ILE A 175 12.84 20.17 30.93
N MET A 176 13.75 20.85 30.22
CA MET A 176 14.78 20.25 29.38
C MET A 176 16.14 20.90 29.62
N ARG A 177 17.21 20.09 29.45
CA ARG A 177 18.61 20.56 29.53
C ARG A 177 19.43 19.99 28.39
N ASN A 178 19.33 20.63 27.23
CA ASN A 178 19.99 20.21 25.99
C ASN A 178 21.21 21.08 25.66
N GLY A 179 21.76 21.80 26.63
CA GLY A 179 22.91 22.70 26.43
C GLY A 179 22.56 24.01 25.74
N ILE A 180 21.29 24.33 25.61
CA ILE A 180 20.82 25.61 25.03
C ILE A 180 20.67 26.62 26.17
N VAL A 181 21.44 27.74 26.10
CA VAL A 181 21.55 28.73 27.19
C VAL A 181 20.20 29.22 27.73
N ILE A 182 19.21 29.44 26.88
CA ILE A 182 17.88 29.90 27.30
C ILE A 182 17.13 28.84 28.16
N GLN A 183 17.46 27.58 28.07
CA GLN A 183 16.77 26.52 28.85
C GLN A 183 17.01 26.63 30.35
N ASP A 184 18.17 27.12 30.77
CA ASP A 184 18.45 27.35 32.21
C ASP A 184 17.50 28.41 32.78
N LYS A 185 17.32 29.53 32.07
CA LYS A 185 16.35 30.55 32.42
C LYS A 185 14.91 30.07 32.42
N LEU A 186 14.55 29.25 31.43
CA LEU A 186 13.22 28.63 31.36
C LEU A 186 13.00 27.63 32.51
N THR A 187 13.99 26.83 32.86
CA THR A 187 13.93 25.89 34.00
C THR A 187 13.72 26.65 35.33
N GLU A 188 14.42 27.76 35.55
CA GLU A 188 14.21 28.66 36.71
C GLU A 188 12.78 29.24 36.74
N GLY A 189 12.26 29.67 35.57
CA GLY A 189 10.89 30.14 35.43
C GLY A 189 9.88 29.06 35.74
N MET A 190 10.07 27.82 35.23
CA MET A 190 9.21 26.66 35.52
C MET A 190 9.27 26.25 37.00
N ALA A 191 10.44 26.34 37.66
CA ALA A 191 10.57 26.10 39.09
C ALA A 191 9.77 27.09 39.95
N ARG A 192 9.74 28.40 39.54
CA ARG A 192 8.87 29.38 40.21
C ARG A 192 7.38 29.08 39.99
N LEU A 193 7.00 28.73 38.74
CA LEU A 193 5.62 28.37 38.40
C LEU A 193 5.17 27.14 39.18
N LYS A 194 6.02 26.13 39.40
CA LYS A 194 5.74 24.95 40.21
C LYS A 194 5.18 25.34 41.58
N ASP A 195 5.86 26.27 42.26
CA ASP A 195 5.48 26.67 43.61
C ASP A 195 4.18 27.48 43.63
N VAL A 196 3.97 28.36 42.61
CA VAL A 196 2.76 29.19 42.50
C VAL A 196 1.52 28.34 42.11
N MET A 197 1.70 27.38 41.20
CA MET A 197 0.61 26.58 40.61
C MET A 197 0.39 25.25 41.33
N ASN A 198 1.31 24.84 42.20
CA ASN A 198 1.36 23.49 42.77
C ASN A 198 1.33 22.41 41.65
N ALA A 199 2.03 22.68 40.54
CA ALA A 199 2.12 21.77 39.39
C ALA A 199 3.50 21.08 39.39
N PRO A 200 3.60 19.75 39.31
CA PRO A 200 4.86 19.04 39.36
C PRO A 200 5.72 19.25 38.12
N LEU A 201 7.06 19.24 38.29
CA LEU A 201 8.03 19.26 37.18
C LEU A 201 8.22 17.83 36.62
N VAL A 202 8.42 17.73 35.32
CA VAL A 202 8.94 16.51 34.64
C VAL A 202 10.15 16.86 33.80
N ALA A 203 11.18 15.97 33.85
CA ALA A 203 12.40 16.13 33.05
C ALA A 203 12.26 15.32 31.75
N THR A 204 12.48 15.97 30.61
CA THR A 204 12.51 15.29 29.30
C THR A 204 13.78 15.64 28.53
N ASN A 205 14.02 14.95 27.40
CA ASN A 205 15.18 15.21 26.55
C ASN A 205 14.82 15.54 25.09
N ASP A 206 13.54 15.46 24.73
CA ASP A 206 13.08 15.76 23.35
C ASP A 206 13.88 14.94 22.30
N ILE A 207 13.83 13.61 22.44
CA ILE A 207 14.66 12.68 21.66
C ILE A 207 14.26 12.72 20.18
N HIS A 208 15.22 12.97 19.27
CA HIS A 208 15.03 12.97 17.83
C HIS A 208 15.87 11.92 17.10
N TYR A 209 16.93 11.40 17.73
CA TYR A 209 17.80 10.37 17.16
C TYR A 209 18.37 9.47 18.25
N LEU A 210 18.94 8.31 17.83
CA LEU A 210 19.27 7.25 18.77
C LEU A 210 20.60 7.49 19.51
N ARG A 211 21.66 7.89 18.79
CA ARG A 211 23.01 8.06 19.32
C ARG A 211 23.50 9.45 19.01
N HIS A 212 24.43 9.96 19.82
CA HIS A 212 25.02 11.29 19.64
C HIS A 212 25.57 11.49 18.21
N GLU A 213 26.27 10.49 17.67
CA GLU A 213 26.81 10.53 16.31
C GLU A 213 25.76 10.54 15.19
N ASP A 214 24.48 10.34 15.48
CA ASP A 214 23.38 10.38 14.51
C ASP A 214 22.85 11.80 14.30
N CYS A 215 23.33 12.80 15.06
CA CYS A 215 23.01 14.21 14.89
C CYS A 215 23.23 14.68 13.43
N ALA A 216 24.33 14.29 12.80
CA ALA A 216 24.62 14.64 11.41
C ALA A 216 23.61 14.04 10.42
N ALA A 217 23.10 12.84 10.68
CA ALA A 217 22.08 12.20 9.86
C ALA A 217 20.72 12.90 10.02
N GLN A 218 20.37 13.27 11.26
CA GLN A 218 19.16 14.05 11.54
C GLN A 218 19.21 15.42 10.87
N ASP A 219 20.34 16.13 10.92
CA ASP A 219 20.54 17.42 10.26
C ASP A 219 20.43 17.30 8.72
N ALA A 220 20.97 16.21 8.15
CA ALA A 220 20.81 15.91 6.72
C ALA A 220 19.35 15.60 6.35
N MET A 221 18.57 14.93 7.23
CA MET A 221 17.12 14.72 7.03
C MET A 221 16.34 16.05 7.06
N ILE A 222 16.69 16.96 7.95
CA ILE A 222 16.11 18.32 7.97
C ILE A 222 16.37 19.03 6.63
N CYS A 223 17.62 19.00 6.14
CA CYS A 223 17.96 19.57 4.84
C CYS A 223 17.15 18.95 3.70
N LEU A 224 17.02 17.62 3.70
CA LEU A 224 16.22 16.90 2.71
C LEU A 224 14.77 17.34 2.67
N ASN A 225 14.15 17.55 3.84
CA ASN A 225 12.74 17.87 3.98
C ASN A 225 12.43 19.37 3.82
N THR A 226 13.41 20.24 4.07
CA THR A 226 13.30 21.69 3.83
C THR A 226 13.77 22.11 2.43
N GLY A 227 14.40 21.21 1.67
CA GLY A 227 14.97 21.50 0.36
C GLY A 227 16.30 22.25 0.41
N ALA A 228 16.95 22.35 1.61
CA ALA A 228 18.23 23.00 1.84
C ALA A 228 19.42 22.05 1.59
N ARG A 229 20.64 22.61 1.60
CA ARG A 229 21.90 21.88 1.59
C ARG A 229 22.62 22.08 2.91
N LEU A 230 23.46 21.12 3.30
CA LEU A 230 24.25 21.23 4.54
C LEU A 230 25.16 22.48 4.56
N ALA A 231 25.63 22.89 3.38
CA ALA A 231 26.48 24.07 3.24
C ALA A 231 25.73 25.41 3.29
N ASP A 232 24.41 25.44 3.23
CA ASP A 232 23.62 26.67 3.25
C ASP A 232 23.72 27.33 4.64
N PRO A 233 24.17 28.60 4.74
CA PRO A 233 24.43 29.22 6.04
C PRO A 233 23.17 29.56 6.83
N ASP A 234 22.09 29.92 6.16
CA ASP A 234 20.83 30.39 6.76
C ASP A 234 19.76 29.28 6.84
N ARG A 235 20.13 28.01 6.66
CA ARG A 235 19.20 26.91 6.76
C ARG A 235 18.70 26.66 8.18
N TRP A 236 17.51 26.17 8.32
CA TRP A 236 17.02 25.71 9.60
C TRP A 236 17.77 24.46 10.06
N ARG A 237 18.18 24.45 11.32
CA ARG A 237 18.82 23.31 12.00
C ARG A 237 18.49 23.34 13.49
N MET A 238 18.68 22.25 14.19
CA MET A 238 18.59 22.23 15.64
C MET A 238 19.77 22.99 16.27
N ASP A 239 19.48 23.72 17.35
CA ASP A 239 20.50 24.52 18.09
C ASP A 239 21.38 23.65 19.02
N THR A 240 21.20 22.36 19.02
CA THR A 240 21.91 21.39 19.87
C THR A 240 22.12 20.03 19.18
N ASP A 241 23.14 19.32 19.60
CA ASP A 241 23.47 17.95 19.19
C ASP A 241 23.12 16.90 20.25
N THR A 242 22.33 17.29 21.27
CA THR A 242 22.07 16.44 22.43
C THR A 242 20.68 15.83 22.49
N LEU A 243 19.94 15.86 21.39
CA LEU A 243 18.58 15.28 21.27
C LEU A 243 18.61 13.76 21.01
N TYR A 244 19.66 13.07 21.48
CA TYR A 244 19.77 11.62 21.36
C TYR A 244 19.13 10.89 22.54
N PHE A 245 18.95 9.58 22.40
CA PHE A 245 18.49 8.73 23.50
C PHE A 245 19.55 8.69 24.60
N ARG A 246 19.43 9.60 25.59
CA ARG A 246 20.30 9.65 26.79
C ARG A 246 19.95 8.51 27.72
N LYS A 247 20.99 7.86 28.26
CA LYS A 247 20.81 6.81 29.28
C LYS A 247 20.28 7.38 30.59
N ARG A 248 19.62 6.54 31.38
CA ARG A 248 19.11 6.91 32.72
C ARG A 248 20.18 7.51 33.62
N GLU A 249 21.41 6.96 33.59
CA GLU A 249 22.54 7.51 34.36
C GLU A 249 22.88 8.95 33.95
N GLU A 250 22.87 9.23 32.66
CA GLU A 250 23.14 10.56 32.14
C GLU A 250 22.06 11.57 32.53
N MET A 251 20.76 11.19 32.38
CA MET A 251 19.63 12.01 32.83
C MET A 251 19.69 12.29 34.34
N ASN A 252 20.04 11.29 35.17
CA ASN A 252 20.24 11.45 36.62
C ASN A 252 21.35 12.43 36.94
N ARG A 253 22.44 12.43 36.16
CA ARG A 253 23.52 13.41 36.33
C ARG A 253 23.11 14.84 35.97
N ILE A 254 22.39 14.98 34.86
CA ILE A 254 21.96 16.30 34.32
C ILE A 254 20.96 16.97 35.24
N PHE A 255 20.03 16.22 35.82
CA PHE A 255 18.96 16.71 36.71
C PHE A 255 19.23 16.38 38.19
N SER A 256 20.49 16.24 38.60
CA SER A 256 20.87 15.87 39.98
C SER A 256 20.40 16.89 41.02
N ASP A 257 20.20 18.14 40.65
CA ASP A 257 19.64 19.22 41.45
C ASP A 257 18.09 19.26 41.49
N LEU A 258 17.43 18.57 40.57
CA LEU A 258 15.95 18.46 40.47
C LEU A 258 15.49 16.99 40.39
N PRO A 259 15.87 16.13 41.38
CA PRO A 259 15.59 14.68 41.28
C PRO A 259 14.10 14.34 41.25
N GLU A 260 13.26 15.21 41.78
CA GLU A 260 11.79 15.05 41.70
C GLU A 260 11.27 15.10 40.27
N ALA A 261 11.87 15.88 39.37
CA ALA A 261 11.47 15.96 37.97
C ALA A 261 11.73 14.63 37.23
N LEU A 262 12.75 13.88 37.63
CA LEU A 262 13.00 12.53 37.13
C LEU A 262 11.95 11.53 37.70
N ARG A 263 11.75 11.53 39.05
CA ARG A 263 10.75 10.64 39.69
C ARG A 263 9.35 10.83 39.11
N ASN A 264 8.96 12.07 38.82
CA ASN A 264 7.65 12.35 38.27
C ASN A 264 7.42 11.73 36.89
N THR A 265 8.47 11.46 36.10
CA THR A 265 8.32 10.73 34.84
C THR A 265 7.84 9.30 35.07
N GLN A 266 8.31 8.65 36.13
CA GLN A 266 7.83 7.32 36.53
C GLN A 266 6.38 7.39 37.06
N VAL A 267 6.05 8.42 37.85
CA VAL A 267 4.66 8.63 38.32
C VAL A 267 3.69 8.75 37.15
N VAL A 268 4.07 9.48 36.09
CA VAL A 268 3.27 9.56 34.86
C VAL A 268 3.16 8.18 34.21
N ALA A 269 4.29 7.48 34.04
CA ALA A 269 4.31 6.17 33.41
C ALA A 269 3.47 5.11 34.16
N ASP A 270 3.49 5.15 35.50
CA ASP A 270 2.74 4.19 36.33
C ASP A 270 1.23 4.34 36.22
N ARG A 271 0.74 5.56 35.94
CA ARG A 271 -0.68 5.90 35.80
C ARG A 271 -1.28 5.51 34.44
N ILE A 272 -0.43 5.37 33.44
CA ILE A 272 -0.88 5.07 32.06
C ILE A 272 -1.18 3.58 31.93
N ASP A 273 -2.36 3.25 31.40
CA ASP A 273 -2.77 1.87 31.11
C ASP A 273 -3.62 1.84 29.83
N VAL A 274 -2.97 1.86 28.70
CA VAL A 274 -3.60 1.83 27.37
C VAL A 274 -3.42 0.45 26.74
N GLU A 275 -4.53 -0.26 26.56
CA GLU A 275 -4.57 -1.51 25.80
C GLU A 275 -5.29 -1.31 24.47
N LEU A 276 -4.63 -1.69 23.35
CA LEU A 276 -5.22 -1.62 22.03
C LEU A 276 -5.92 -2.94 21.67
N GLU A 277 -7.17 -2.86 21.21
CA GLU A 277 -7.98 -4.02 20.78
C GLU A 277 -7.49 -4.56 19.43
N ILE A 278 -6.30 -5.17 19.40
CA ILE A 278 -5.73 -5.74 18.20
C ILE A 278 -6.43 -7.06 17.85
N GLY A 279 -6.80 -7.25 16.56
CA GLY A 279 -7.39 -8.49 16.04
C GLY A 279 -8.92 -8.59 16.19
N ARG A 280 -9.60 -7.58 16.76
CA ARG A 280 -11.06 -7.51 16.73
C ARG A 280 -11.51 -7.16 15.32
N LEU A 281 -12.21 -8.08 14.63
CA LEU A 281 -12.77 -7.82 13.31
C LEU A 281 -13.87 -6.76 13.39
N ARG A 282 -13.74 -5.74 12.54
CA ARG A 282 -14.67 -4.61 12.40
C ARG A 282 -15.27 -4.65 11.01
N LEU A 283 -16.29 -5.50 10.84
CA LEU A 283 -16.94 -5.74 9.56
C LEU A 283 -18.19 -4.88 9.45
N PRO A 284 -18.33 -4.04 8.43
CA PRO A 284 -19.56 -3.32 8.19
C PRO A 284 -20.71 -4.29 7.88
N VAL A 285 -21.90 -3.97 8.36
CA VAL A 285 -23.11 -4.71 8.05
C VAL A 285 -23.70 -4.16 6.75
N PHE A 286 -23.96 -5.03 5.79
CA PHE A 286 -24.66 -4.64 4.56
C PHE A 286 -26.16 -4.49 4.83
N GLU A 287 -26.72 -3.36 4.45
CA GLU A 287 -28.17 -3.10 4.57
C GLU A 287 -28.83 -3.21 3.20
N PRO A 288 -29.65 -4.26 2.96
CA PRO A 288 -30.40 -4.40 1.71
C PRO A 288 -31.45 -3.30 1.51
N ASP A 289 -31.52 -2.77 0.28
CA ASP A 289 -32.45 -1.69 -0.07
C ASP A 289 -33.94 -2.14 -0.07
N ASP A 290 -34.21 -3.44 -0.17
CA ASP A 290 -35.56 -4.03 -0.20
C ASP A 290 -36.11 -4.38 1.20
N GLY A 291 -35.36 -4.09 2.25
CA GLY A 291 -35.74 -4.38 3.64
C GLY A 291 -35.63 -5.87 4.04
N SER A 292 -35.02 -6.71 3.20
CA SER A 292 -34.68 -8.10 3.56
C SER A 292 -33.48 -8.13 4.50
N THR A 293 -33.21 -9.27 5.13
CA THR A 293 -31.95 -9.43 5.87
C THR A 293 -30.79 -9.72 4.91
N PRO A 294 -29.53 -9.43 5.30
CA PRO A 294 -28.35 -9.79 4.51
C PRO A 294 -28.32 -11.26 4.09
N GLU A 295 -28.71 -12.16 5.00
CA GLU A 295 -28.75 -13.61 4.74
C GLU A 295 -29.79 -13.97 3.68
N GLN A 296 -30.98 -13.36 3.74
CA GLN A 296 -32.04 -13.57 2.78
C GLN A 296 -31.63 -13.09 1.38
N LEU A 297 -31.09 -11.87 1.29
CA LEU A 297 -30.60 -11.32 0.02
C LEU A 297 -29.48 -12.20 -0.55
N PHE A 298 -28.50 -12.55 0.29
CA PHE A 298 -27.37 -13.38 -0.14
C PHE A 298 -27.82 -14.74 -0.68
N ARG A 299 -28.72 -15.45 0.02
CA ARG A 299 -29.28 -16.71 -0.45
C ARG A 299 -30.02 -16.56 -1.76
N ASN A 300 -30.87 -15.54 -1.88
CA ASN A 300 -31.63 -15.27 -3.10
C ASN A 300 -30.72 -15.00 -4.30
N LEU A 301 -29.66 -14.22 -4.12
CA LEU A 301 -28.68 -13.94 -5.16
C LEU A 301 -27.91 -15.21 -5.57
N CYS A 302 -27.50 -16.02 -4.60
CA CYS A 302 -26.85 -17.31 -4.87
C CYS A 302 -27.76 -18.24 -5.70
N GLU A 303 -29.02 -18.40 -5.31
CA GLU A 303 -29.98 -19.26 -6.05
C GLU A 303 -30.27 -18.74 -7.46
N LYS A 304 -30.44 -17.43 -7.62
CA LYS A 304 -30.66 -16.80 -8.92
C LYS A 304 -29.45 -17.01 -9.85
N GLY A 305 -28.24 -16.77 -9.35
CA GLY A 305 -27.02 -16.97 -10.12
C GLY A 305 -26.75 -18.44 -10.41
N PHE A 306 -27.01 -19.31 -9.44
CA PHE A 306 -26.87 -20.76 -9.64
C PHE A 306 -27.79 -21.28 -10.74
N ALA A 307 -29.05 -20.87 -10.75
CA ALA A 307 -30.00 -21.27 -11.79
C ALA A 307 -29.57 -20.80 -13.19
N HIS A 308 -28.90 -19.63 -13.26
CA HIS A 308 -28.41 -19.07 -14.51
C HIS A 308 -27.18 -19.82 -15.04
N PHE A 309 -26.15 -20.05 -14.20
CA PHE A 309 -24.88 -20.62 -14.63
C PHE A 309 -24.87 -22.14 -14.65
N TYR A 310 -25.71 -22.80 -13.85
CA TYR A 310 -25.81 -24.27 -13.76
C TYR A 310 -27.23 -24.76 -14.07
N PRO A 311 -27.71 -24.58 -15.30
CA PRO A 311 -29.02 -25.06 -15.71
C PRO A 311 -29.06 -26.59 -15.57
N GLY A 312 -30.15 -27.13 -15.01
CA GLY A 312 -30.27 -28.54 -14.73
C GLY A 312 -29.81 -28.99 -13.35
N ASN A 313 -29.31 -28.07 -12.54
CA ASN A 313 -28.98 -28.30 -11.13
C ASN A 313 -28.04 -29.49 -10.89
N PRO A 314 -26.83 -29.54 -11.47
CA PRO A 314 -25.89 -30.63 -11.30
C PRO A 314 -25.54 -30.82 -9.82
N GLU A 315 -25.55 -32.04 -9.33
CA GLU A 315 -25.38 -32.39 -7.91
C GLU A 315 -24.03 -31.93 -7.34
N GLU A 316 -22.97 -32.04 -8.12
CA GLU A 316 -21.63 -31.58 -7.74
C GLU A 316 -21.60 -30.06 -7.48
N ALA A 317 -22.16 -29.27 -8.39
CA ALA A 317 -22.23 -27.83 -8.24
C ALA A 317 -23.10 -27.40 -7.05
N ARG A 318 -24.24 -28.07 -6.85
CA ARG A 318 -25.13 -27.84 -5.71
C ARG A 318 -24.45 -28.16 -4.39
N SER A 319 -23.82 -29.30 -4.28
CA SER A 319 -23.09 -29.70 -3.07
C SER A 319 -21.97 -28.70 -2.75
N ARG A 320 -21.25 -28.21 -3.77
CA ARG A 320 -20.21 -27.20 -3.61
C ARG A 320 -20.78 -25.85 -3.16
N LEU A 321 -21.90 -25.40 -3.72
CA LEU A 321 -22.58 -24.17 -3.34
C LEU A 321 -22.99 -24.19 -1.85
N GLU A 322 -23.64 -25.28 -1.41
CA GLU A 322 -24.10 -25.42 -0.03
C GLU A 322 -22.92 -25.47 0.96
N PHE A 323 -21.86 -26.18 0.60
CA PHE A 323 -20.64 -26.22 1.40
C PHE A 323 -20.04 -24.81 1.58
N GLU A 324 -19.84 -24.07 0.49
CA GLU A 324 -19.27 -22.70 0.55
C GLU A 324 -20.21 -21.74 1.29
N TYR A 325 -21.52 -21.85 1.08
CA TYR A 325 -22.52 -21.04 1.79
C TYR A 325 -22.43 -21.26 3.30
N GLY A 326 -22.33 -22.53 3.73
CA GLY A 326 -22.14 -22.87 5.15
C GLY A 326 -20.89 -22.22 5.73
N VAL A 327 -19.75 -22.37 5.07
CA VAL A 327 -18.47 -21.79 5.53
C VAL A 327 -18.53 -20.27 5.61
N ILE A 328 -19.04 -19.60 4.58
CA ILE A 328 -19.15 -18.12 4.55
C ILE A 328 -20.08 -17.61 5.66
N SER A 329 -21.19 -18.31 5.88
CA SER A 329 -22.17 -17.97 6.93
C SER A 329 -21.58 -18.17 8.33
N GLU A 330 -20.98 -19.33 8.60
CA GLU A 330 -20.36 -19.63 9.90
C GLU A 330 -19.20 -18.68 10.25
N MET A 331 -18.43 -18.24 9.26
CA MET A 331 -17.37 -17.27 9.44
C MET A 331 -17.85 -15.81 9.53
N GLY A 332 -19.14 -15.53 9.30
CA GLY A 332 -19.73 -14.19 9.41
C GLY A 332 -19.39 -13.26 8.23
N PHE A 333 -19.07 -13.79 7.04
CA PHE A 333 -18.63 -13.00 5.89
C PHE A 333 -19.73 -12.67 4.87
N ILE A 334 -21.00 -12.94 5.18
CA ILE A 334 -22.13 -12.63 4.25
C ILE A 334 -22.13 -11.16 3.84
N SER A 335 -22.05 -10.23 4.80
CA SER A 335 -22.02 -8.79 4.51
C SER A 335 -20.81 -8.40 3.65
N TYR A 336 -19.64 -9.01 3.86
CA TYR A 336 -18.46 -8.79 3.04
C TYR A 336 -18.71 -9.14 1.56
N PHE A 337 -19.27 -10.31 1.30
CA PHE A 337 -19.61 -10.73 -0.08
C PHE A 337 -20.66 -9.83 -0.71
N LEU A 338 -21.65 -9.38 0.06
CA LEU A 338 -22.69 -8.45 -0.42
C LEU A 338 -22.11 -7.07 -0.75
N ILE A 339 -21.15 -6.56 0.05
CA ILE A 339 -20.44 -5.31 -0.25
C ILE A 339 -19.66 -5.44 -1.57
N VAL A 340 -18.94 -6.53 -1.75
CA VAL A 340 -18.19 -6.78 -3.00
C VAL A 340 -19.14 -6.90 -4.20
N TRP A 341 -20.24 -7.64 -4.03
CA TRP A 341 -21.27 -7.77 -5.06
C TRP A 341 -21.90 -6.43 -5.44
N ASP A 342 -22.23 -5.60 -4.46
CA ASP A 342 -22.84 -4.29 -4.69
C ASP A 342 -21.90 -3.35 -5.46
N LEU A 343 -20.64 -3.30 -5.09
CA LEU A 343 -19.61 -2.52 -5.78
C LEU A 343 -19.46 -2.96 -7.26
N ILE A 344 -19.41 -4.26 -7.51
CA ILE A 344 -19.26 -4.82 -8.86
C ILE A 344 -20.55 -4.61 -9.68
N ARG A 345 -21.72 -4.77 -9.06
CA ARG A 345 -23.01 -4.49 -9.67
C ARG A 345 -23.09 -3.03 -10.13
N TYR A 346 -22.81 -2.09 -9.22
CA TYR A 346 -22.80 -0.66 -9.53
C TYR A 346 -21.86 -0.35 -10.70
N ALA A 347 -20.63 -0.87 -10.65
CA ALA A 347 -19.66 -0.65 -11.73
C ALA A 347 -20.20 -1.10 -13.09
N ARG A 348 -20.84 -2.26 -13.15
CA ARG A 348 -21.44 -2.78 -14.40
C ARG A 348 -22.65 -1.98 -14.87
N ASP A 349 -23.52 -1.60 -13.93
CA ASP A 349 -24.71 -0.78 -14.23
C ASP A 349 -24.29 0.59 -14.82
N GLU A 350 -23.17 1.16 -14.35
CA GLU A 350 -22.59 2.41 -14.86
C GLU A 350 -21.64 2.21 -16.07
N GLY A 351 -21.51 0.99 -16.58
CA GLY A 351 -20.61 0.68 -17.71
C GLY A 351 -19.12 0.88 -17.38
N ILE A 352 -18.72 0.68 -16.13
CA ILE A 352 -17.30 0.65 -15.71
C ILE A 352 -16.77 -0.76 -15.88
N ALA A 353 -15.73 -0.94 -16.71
CA ALA A 353 -15.15 -2.27 -16.91
C ALA A 353 -14.58 -2.84 -15.61
N VAL A 354 -14.97 -4.08 -15.31
CA VAL A 354 -14.54 -4.86 -14.15
C VAL A 354 -13.81 -6.11 -14.64
N GLY A 355 -12.69 -6.44 -14.00
CA GLY A 355 -11.92 -7.65 -14.31
C GLY A 355 -12.66 -8.94 -13.97
N PRO A 356 -12.24 -10.09 -14.53
CA PRO A 356 -12.86 -11.40 -14.31
C PRO A 356 -12.61 -11.98 -12.91
N GLY A 357 -11.98 -11.23 -12.04
CA GLY A 357 -11.50 -11.64 -10.74
C GLY A 357 -9.97 -11.77 -10.70
N ARG A 358 -9.43 -11.96 -9.51
CA ARG A 358 -8.00 -12.19 -9.29
C ARG A 358 -7.75 -12.90 -7.97
N GLY A 359 -6.49 -13.28 -7.73
CA GLY A 359 -6.11 -13.91 -6.47
C GLY A 359 -6.73 -15.29 -6.31
N SER A 360 -7.23 -15.58 -5.12
CA SER A 360 -7.84 -16.86 -4.78
C SER A 360 -9.37 -16.87 -4.86
N ALA A 361 -9.99 -15.70 -4.98
CA ALA A 361 -11.46 -15.56 -5.00
C ALA A 361 -12.12 -16.30 -6.16
N ALA A 362 -11.42 -16.44 -7.31
CA ALA A 362 -11.90 -17.22 -8.45
C ALA A 362 -12.07 -18.73 -8.14
N GLY A 363 -11.58 -19.21 -6.98
CA GLY A 363 -11.85 -20.59 -6.51
C GLY A 363 -13.21 -20.80 -5.85
N SER A 364 -14.02 -19.74 -5.68
CA SER A 364 -15.35 -19.81 -5.05
C SER A 364 -16.47 -19.87 -6.08
N ILE A 365 -17.35 -20.90 -5.94
CA ILE A 365 -18.57 -20.99 -6.74
C ILE A 365 -19.55 -19.87 -6.36
N ILE A 366 -19.58 -19.46 -5.10
CA ILE A 366 -20.43 -18.34 -4.66
C ILE A 366 -19.95 -17.03 -5.29
N ALA A 367 -18.65 -16.76 -5.32
CA ALA A 367 -18.12 -15.58 -6.01
C ALA A 367 -18.48 -15.59 -7.52
N PHE A 368 -18.49 -16.78 -8.15
CA PHE A 368 -18.88 -16.96 -9.54
C PHE A 368 -20.39 -16.72 -9.77
N VAL A 369 -21.25 -17.36 -9.02
CA VAL A 369 -22.71 -17.21 -9.21
C VAL A 369 -23.24 -15.81 -8.83
N LEU A 370 -22.57 -15.11 -7.91
CA LEU A 370 -22.81 -13.69 -7.61
C LEU A 370 -22.28 -12.76 -8.69
N GLY A 371 -21.52 -13.27 -9.66
CA GLY A 371 -20.87 -12.47 -10.69
C GLY A 371 -19.69 -11.64 -10.16
N ILE A 372 -19.18 -11.93 -8.97
CA ILE A 372 -17.95 -11.31 -8.44
C ILE A 372 -16.75 -11.71 -9.28
N THR A 373 -16.72 -12.98 -9.70
CA THR A 373 -15.73 -13.50 -10.66
C THR A 373 -16.40 -14.00 -11.92
N ARG A 374 -15.61 -14.17 -13.00
CA ARG A 374 -16.10 -14.69 -14.31
C ARG A 374 -15.52 -16.06 -14.65
N ILE A 375 -14.83 -16.68 -13.73
CA ILE A 375 -14.21 -18.00 -13.93
C ILE A 375 -14.99 -19.05 -13.17
N ASP A 376 -15.50 -20.04 -13.89
CA ASP A 376 -16.16 -21.20 -13.29
C ASP A 376 -15.12 -22.07 -12.54
N PRO A 377 -15.18 -22.15 -11.19
CA PRO A 377 -14.21 -22.90 -10.43
C PRO A 377 -14.28 -24.40 -10.62
N LEU A 378 -15.43 -24.94 -11.01
CA LEU A 378 -15.58 -26.38 -11.26
C LEU A 378 -14.94 -26.76 -12.60
N LYS A 379 -15.15 -25.96 -13.64
CA LYS A 379 -14.55 -26.18 -14.97
C LYS A 379 -13.02 -26.28 -14.92
N TYR A 380 -12.38 -25.48 -14.06
CA TYR A 380 -10.92 -25.38 -13.97
C TYR A 380 -10.32 -26.04 -12.72
N ASP A 381 -11.08 -26.88 -12.00
CA ASP A 381 -10.69 -27.55 -10.75
C ASP A 381 -10.01 -26.60 -9.74
N LEU A 382 -10.66 -25.45 -9.46
CA LEU A 382 -10.17 -24.46 -8.51
C LEU A 382 -10.68 -24.77 -7.09
N LEU A 383 -9.84 -24.48 -6.08
CA LEU A 383 -10.10 -24.89 -4.70
C LEU A 383 -10.58 -23.71 -3.84
N PHE A 384 -11.75 -23.86 -3.21
CA PHE A 384 -12.30 -22.88 -2.29
C PHE A 384 -11.46 -22.69 -1.02
N GLU A 385 -10.91 -23.80 -0.50
CA GLU A 385 -10.11 -23.79 0.73
C GLU A 385 -8.80 -22.99 0.58
N ARG A 386 -8.38 -22.75 -0.66
CA ARG A 386 -7.28 -21.83 -0.99
C ARG A 386 -7.68 -20.37 -0.74
N PHE A 387 -8.95 -20.04 -0.90
CA PHE A 387 -9.53 -18.71 -0.68
C PHE A 387 -9.99 -18.54 0.78
N LEU A 388 -10.93 -19.36 1.24
CA LEU A 388 -11.41 -19.41 2.62
C LEU A 388 -11.17 -20.78 3.23
N ASN A 389 -10.51 -20.82 4.37
CA ASN A 389 -10.20 -22.04 5.09
C ASN A 389 -10.90 -22.01 6.44
N PRO A 390 -11.90 -22.90 6.68
CA PRO A 390 -12.66 -22.92 7.93
C PRO A 390 -11.81 -23.24 9.16
N SER A 391 -10.67 -23.92 8.97
CA SER A 391 -9.75 -24.21 10.09
C SER A 391 -8.96 -22.98 10.57
N ARG A 392 -9.09 -21.84 9.89
CA ARG A 392 -8.34 -20.62 10.18
C ARG A 392 -9.20 -19.38 9.98
N ILE A 393 -9.46 -18.65 11.07
CA ILE A 393 -10.12 -17.35 10.99
C ILE A 393 -9.13 -16.35 10.37
N SER A 394 -9.34 -15.98 9.12
CA SER A 394 -8.66 -14.88 8.45
C SER A 394 -9.65 -14.16 7.56
N MET A 395 -9.52 -12.83 7.47
CA MET A 395 -10.34 -12.03 6.55
C MET A 395 -10.21 -12.57 5.13
N PRO A 396 -11.32 -12.69 4.38
CA PRO A 396 -11.28 -12.88 2.94
C PRO A 396 -10.64 -11.64 2.28
N ASP A 397 -9.91 -11.86 1.20
CA ASP A 397 -9.24 -10.80 0.44
C ASP A 397 -9.71 -10.94 -1.03
N ILE A 398 -10.73 -10.17 -1.38
CA ILE A 398 -11.24 -10.09 -2.75
C ILE A 398 -10.76 -8.77 -3.34
N ASP A 399 -9.70 -8.85 -4.11
CA ASP A 399 -9.23 -7.74 -4.92
C ASP A 399 -10.15 -7.53 -6.13
N ILE A 400 -10.47 -6.28 -6.46
CA ILE A 400 -11.31 -5.94 -7.60
C ILE A 400 -10.50 -5.11 -8.58
N ASP A 401 -10.37 -5.59 -9.83
CA ASP A 401 -9.77 -4.84 -10.92
C ASP A 401 -10.86 -3.98 -11.60
N PHE A 402 -10.73 -2.67 -11.55
CA PHE A 402 -11.58 -1.71 -12.26
C PHE A 402 -10.83 -1.04 -13.41
N CYS A 403 -11.57 -0.49 -14.37
CA CYS A 403 -11.05 0.46 -15.33
C CYS A 403 -10.26 1.57 -14.61
N LYS A 404 -9.00 1.79 -15.01
CA LYS A 404 -8.11 2.74 -14.32
C LYS A 404 -8.67 4.16 -14.31
N ASP A 405 -9.29 4.60 -15.41
CA ASP A 405 -9.77 5.97 -15.57
C ASP A 405 -10.97 6.27 -14.66
N ARG A 406 -11.80 5.27 -14.38
CA ARG A 406 -13.07 5.44 -13.65
C ARG A 406 -13.01 4.87 -12.22
N ARG A 407 -11.82 4.46 -11.74
CA ARG A 407 -11.62 3.92 -10.38
C ARG A 407 -12.04 4.92 -9.29
N GLU A 408 -11.81 6.21 -9.49
CA GLU A 408 -12.18 7.24 -8.51
C GLU A 408 -13.70 7.36 -8.35
N GLU A 409 -14.48 7.07 -9.39
CA GLU A 409 -15.95 7.00 -9.32
C GLU A 409 -16.39 5.89 -8.36
N MET A 410 -15.68 4.76 -8.35
CA MET A 410 -15.94 3.66 -7.41
C MET A 410 -15.68 4.05 -5.96
N ILE A 411 -14.62 4.85 -5.71
CA ILE A 411 -14.33 5.37 -4.35
C ILE A 411 -15.43 6.36 -3.93
N HIS A 412 -15.91 7.18 -4.87
CA HIS A 412 -16.99 8.12 -4.61
C HIS A 412 -18.30 7.39 -4.27
N TYR A 413 -18.70 6.41 -5.10
CA TYR A 413 -19.85 5.56 -4.82
C TYR A 413 -19.76 4.87 -3.45
N THR A 414 -18.58 4.34 -3.11
CA THR A 414 -18.36 3.68 -1.82
C THR A 414 -18.62 4.65 -0.66
N ARG A 415 -18.17 5.91 -0.78
CA ARG A 415 -18.41 6.94 0.25
C ARG A 415 -19.89 7.33 0.34
N GLU A 416 -20.58 7.44 -0.78
CA GLU A 416 -22.02 7.74 -0.81
C GLU A 416 -22.84 6.60 -0.21
N ARG A 417 -22.50 5.36 -0.56
CA ARG A 417 -23.26 4.16 -0.14
C ARG A 417 -23.03 3.80 1.32
N TYR A 418 -21.78 3.85 1.80
CA TYR A 418 -21.41 3.37 3.14
C TYR A 418 -21.13 4.51 4.14
N GLY A 419 -21.21 5.77 3.72
CA GLY A 419 -21.03 6.95 4.56
C GLY A 419 -19.66 7.60 4.40
N ASN A 420 -19.64 8.93 4.24
CA ASN A 420 -18.42 9.71 4.07
C ASN A 420 -17.46 9.63 5.28
N GLU A 421 -18.01 9.41 6.48
CA GLU A 421 -17.22 9.29 7.71
C GLU A 421 -16.70 7.87 7.95
N ASN A 422 -17.27 6.87 7.23
CA ASN A 422 -16.98 5.45 7.40
C ASN A 422 -16.01 4.92 6.34
N VAL A 423 -15.64 5.74 5.35
CA VAL A 423 -14.81 5.33 4.21
C VAL A 423 -13.59 6.23 4.06
N CYS A 424 -12.40 5.64 4.06
CA CYS A 424 -11.16 6.36 3.75
C CYS A 424 -10.19 5.49 2.95
N GLN A 425 -9.16 6.13 2.40
CA GLN A 425 -8.03 5.41 1.80
C GLN A 425 -6.97 5.08 2.86
N ILE A 426 -5.97 4.27 2.50
CA ILE A 426 -4.90 3.88 3.41
C ILE A 426 -3.65 4.74 3.13
N ILE A 427 -3.00 5.22 4.19
CA ILE A 427 -1.71 5.90 4.08
C ILE A 427 -0.59 4.91 3.73
N THR A 428 0.44 5.40 3.05
CA THR A 428 1.70 4.69 2.86
C THR A 428 2.87 5.58 3.24
N PHE A 429 3.99 4.96 3.63
CA PHE A 429 5.21 5.68 3.95
C PHE A 429 6.33 5.31 2.98
N GLY A 430 6.83 6.30 2.27
CA GLY A 430 8.02 6.18 1.44
C GLY A 430 9.26 6.07 2.33
N LYS A 431 9.97 4.92 2.27
CA LYS A 431 11.23 4.73 3.01
C LYS A 431 12.43 4.95 2.10
N LEU A 432 13.49 5.52 2.66
CA LEU A 432 14.77 5.71 1.98
C LEU A 432 15.43 4.35 1.76
N LYS A 433 15.28 3.79 0.55
CA LYS A 433 16.01 2.57 0.13
C LYS A 433 17.42 2.94 -0.31
N ALA A 434 18.31 1.95 -0.42
CA ALA A 434 19.75 2.10 -0.73
C ALA A 434 20.06 3.15 -1.82
N LYS A 435 19.45 3.02 -3.01
CA LYS A 435 19.65 3.99 -4.11
C LYS A 435 19.17 5.39 -3.78
N ASN A 436 17.99 5.50 -3.15
CA ASN A 436 17.39 6.79 -2.82
C ASN A 436 18.14 7.46 -1.67
N ALA A 437 18.55 6.70 -0.64
CA ALA A 437 19.37 7.22 0.45
C ALA A 437 20.68 7.83 -0.10
N LEU A 438 21.36 7.10 -0.99
CA LEU A 438 22.60 7.60 -1.61
C LEU A 438 22.36 8.86 -2.46
N ARG A 439 21.30 8.89 -3.29
CA ARG A 439 20.96 10.06 -4.12
C ARG A 439 20.56 11.28 -3.29
N ASP A 440 19.71 11.08 -2.30
CA ASP A 440 19.19 12.18 -1.49
C ASP A 440 20.29 12.79 -0.62
N MET A 441 21.17 11.98 -0.03
CA MET A 441 22.33 12.49 0.73
C MET A 441 23.35 13.16 -0.18
N GLY A 442 23.60 12.63 -1.38
CA GLY A 442 24.46 13.31 -2.37
C GLY A 442 23.93 14.69 -2.74
N ARG A 443 22.61 14.84 -2.92
CA ARG A 443 21.98 16.14 -3.17
C ARG A 443 22.11 17.11 -1.99
N VAL A 444 21.90 16.64 -0.77
CA VAL A 444 22.01 17.42 0.46
C VAL A 444 23.44 17.90 0.68
N MET A 445 24.44 17.10 0.30
CA MET A 445 25.86 17.43 0.39
C MET A 445 26.42 18.16 -0.85
N ASP A 446 25.57 18.49 -1.84
CA ASP A 446 25.96 19.16 -3.09
C ASP A 446 26.96 18.37 -3.95
N VAL A 447 26.92 17.04 -3.87
CA VAL A 447 27.72 16.15 -4.74
C VAL A 447 27.18 16.27 -6.18
N PRO A 448 28.06 16.37 -7.19
CA PRO A 448 27.64 16.49 -8.60
C PRO A 448 26.67 15.38 -9.03
N LEU A 449 25.54 15.73 -9.65
CA LEU A 449 24.48 14.80 -10.02
C LEU A 449 24.98 13.63 -10.89
N SER A 450 25.95 13.90 -11.79
CA SER A 450 26.56 12.86 -12.62
C SER A 450 27.29 11.80 -11.80
N GLU A 451 27.94 12.21 -10.72
CA GLU A 451 28.65 11.31 -9.81
C GLU A 451 27.66 10.52 -8.95
N VAL A 452 26.64 11.20 -8.42
CA VAL A 452 25.55 10.57 -7.66
C VAL A 452 24.86 9.49 -8.50
N ASP A 453 24.53 9.79 -9.77
CA ASP A 453 23.88 8.83 -10.65
C ASP A 453 24.80 7.67 -11.02
N LYS A 454 26.11 7.94 -11.26
CA LYS A 454 27.09 6.91 -11.52
C LYS A 454 27.17 5.89 -10.38
N MET A 455 27.25 6.35 -9.13
CA MET A 455 27.33 5.48 -7.97
C MET A 455 25.99 4.76 -7.69
N ALA A 456 24.87 5.46 -7.79
CA ALA A 456 23.54 4.86 -7.57
C ALA A 456 23.20 3.76 -8.58
N LYS A 457 23.66 3.85 -9.84
CA LYS A 457 23.47 2.81 -10.87
C LYS A 457 24.21 1.50 -10.56
N LYS A 458 25.26 1.55 -9.74
CA LYS A 458 26.02 0.36 -9.33
C LYS A 458 25.36 -0.44 -8.23
N ILE A 459 24.44 0.17 -7.49
CA ILE A 459 23.63 -0.55 -6.50
C ILE A 459 22.64 -1.44 -7.27
N PRO A 460 22.58 -2.76 -7.00
CA PRO A 460 21.65 -3.66 -7.65
C PRO A 460 20.19 -3.21 -7.48
N ASP A 461 19.34 -3.57 -8.43
CA ASP A 461 17.88 -3.43 -8.29
C ASP A 461 17.31 -4.68 -7.63
N GLY A 462 16.32 -4.51 -6.78
CA GLY A 462 15.59 -5.62 -6.20
C GLY A 462 15.08 -5.37 -4.77
N PRO A 463 14.12 -6.17 -4.33
CA PRO A 463 13.62 -6.09 -2.96
C PRO A 463 14.70 -6.53 -1.97
N GLY A 464 14.80 -5.81 -0.84
CA GLY A 464 15.72 -6.18 0.24
C GLY A 464 17.20 -5.81 0.05
N VAL A 465 17.56 -5.14 -1.05
CA VAL A 465 18.92 -4.62 -1.25
C VAL A 465 19.25 -3.60 -0.17
N LYS A 466 20.39 -3.80 0.50
CA LYS A 466 20.93 -2.94 1.54
C LYS A 466 22.19 -2.24 1.05
N LEU A 467 22.32 -0.94 1.37
CA LEU A 467 23.44 -0.13 0.92
C LEU A 467 24.79 -0.68 1.44
N GLY A 468 24.85 -1.05 2.72
CA GLY A 468 26.08 -1.62 3.31
C GLY A 468 26.57 -2.86 2.56
N LYS A 469 25.65 -3.79 2.26
CA LYS A 469 25.98 -4.99 1.48
C LYS A 469 26.36 -4.65 0.04
N ALA A 470 25.69 -3.70 -0.59
CA ALA A 470 26.05 -3.27 -1.95
C ALA A 470 27.45 -2.66 -2.01
N ILE A 471 27.88 -1.93 -0.99
CA ILE A 471 29.25 -1.40 -0.87
C ILE A 471 30.28 -2.54 -0.72
N GLU A 472 29.95 -3.57 0.06
CA GLU A 472 30.85 -4.73 0.24
C GLU A 472 30.98 -5.58 -1.03
N ASP A 473 29.87 -5.82 -1.73
CA ASP A 473 29.79 -6.71 -2.89
C ASP A 473 30.29 -6.06 -4.20
N GLU A 474 30.23 -4.72 -4.33
CA GLU A 474 30.61 -3.98 -5.54
C GLU A 474 31.97 -3.29 -5.38
N PRO A 475 33.05 -3.78 -6.03
CA PRO A 475 34.41 -3.26 -5.83
C PRO A 475 34.56 -1.76 -6.08
N GLU A 476 33.90 -1.19 -7.10
CA GLU A 476 33.98 0.25 -7.39
C GLU A 476 33.30 1.12 -6.32
N LEU A 477 32.18 0.65 -5.72
CA LEU A 477 31.55 1.36 -4.61
C LEU A 477 32.46 1.35 -3.38
N LYS A 478 33.09 0.20 -3.12
CA LYS A 478 34.02 0.03 -2.01
C LYS A 478 35.25 0.92 -2.17
N GLU A 479 35.85 0.93 -3.35
CA GLU A 479 37.03 1.76 -3.65
C GLU A 479 36.71 3.25 -3.47
N VAL A 480 35.58 3.72 -3.99
CA VAL A 480 35.15 5.12 -3.84
C VAL A 480 34.89 5.46 -2.37
N PHE A 481 34.23 4.57 -1.64
CA PHE A 481 33.96 4.75 -0.22
C PHE A 481 35.26 4.85 0.62
N GLU A 482 36.28 4.05 0.30
CA GLU A 482 37.52 3.98 1.09
C GLU A 482 38.52 5.11 0.76
N ASN A 483 38.53 5.65 -0.45
CA ASN A 483 39.59 6.54 -0.97
C ASN A 483 39.32 8.05 -0.84
N SER A 484 38.14 8.47 -0.41
CA SER A 484 37.80 9.91 -0.30
C SER A 484 37.03 10.20 0.96
N GLU A 485 37.46 11.20 1.74
CA GLU A 485 36.74 11.62 2.95
C GLU A 485 35.33 12.13 2.64
N LEU A 486 35.16 12.89 1.54
CA LEU A 486 33.83 13.33 1.08
C LEU A 486 32.91 12.15 0.83
N HIS A 487 33.40 11.10 0.18
CA HIS A 487 32.59 9.92 -0.11
C HIS A 487 32.31 9.09 1.13
N LYS A 488 33.27 8.99 2.07
CA LYS A 488 33.03 8.36 3.37
C LYS A 488 31.91 9.06 4.13
N GLU A 489 31.92 10.37 4.15
CA GLU A 489 30.87 11.17 4.80
C GLU A 489 29.53 10.98 4.08
N TRP A 490 29.49 11.12 2.75
CA TRP A 490 28.29 10.93 1.95
C TRP A 490 27.66 9.55 2.12
N PHE A 491 28.45 8.49 1.91
CA PHE A 491 27.97 7.12 2.08
C PHE A 491 27.65 6.82 3.54
N GLY A 492 28.41 7.37 4.50
CA GLY A 492 28.16 7.25 5.93
C GLY A 492 26.80 7.83 6.33
N LEU A 493 26.45 9.02 5.84
CA LEU A 493 25.11 9.60 6.02
C LEU A 493 24.03 8.76 5.35
N ALA A 494 24.28 8.29 4.11
CA ALA A 494 23.33 7.44 3.40
C ALA A 494 23.03 6.12 4.14
N LEU A 495 24.05 5.49 4.74
CA LEU A 495 23.90 4.30 5.57
C LEU A 495 23.08 4.54 6.86
N LYS A 496 23.22 5.72 7.47
CA LYS A 496 22.48 6.09 8.68
C LYS A 496 21.01 6.37 8.41
N VAL A 497 20.70 7.01 7.28
CA VAL A 497 19.31 7.34 6.89
C VAL A 497 18.60 6.22 6.14
N GLU A 498 19.31 5.16 5.71
CA GLU A 498 18.69 4.03 5.01
C GLU A 498 17.60 3.37 5.87
N GLY A 499 16.40 3.32 5.35
CA GLY A 499 15.23 2.72 6.00
C GLY A 499 14.34 3.71 6.74
N LEU A 500 14.78 4.95 7.00
CA LEU A 500 13.95 5.99 7.60
C LEU A 500 12.78 6.39 6.68
N CYS A 501 11.69 6.86 7.27
CA CYS A 501 10.56 7.43 6.57
C CYS A 501 10.95 8.78 5.96
N ARG A 502 10.60 8.99 4.70
CA ARG A 502 10.86 10.23 3.96
C ARG A 502 9.61 11.08 3.79
N ASN A 503 8.52 10.45 3.39
CA ASN A 503 7.25 11.09 3.10
C ASN A 503 6.10 10.13 3.28
N SER A 504 4.90 10.69 3.38
CA SER A 504 3.65 9.94 3.29
C SER A 504 3.09 9.97 1.86
N GLY A 505 2.29 8.99 1.53
CA GLY A 505 1.56 8.86 0.28
C GLY A 505 0.22 8.15 0.51
N ILE A 506 -0.48 7.83 -0.56
CA ILE A 506 -1.74 7.10 -0.52
C ILE A 506 -1.51 5.71 -1.11
N HIS A 507 -2.09 4.69 -0.49
CA HIS A 507 -2.07 3.32 -1.03
C HIS A 507 -2.79 3.28 -2.39
N ALA A 508 -2.17 2.63 -3.35
CA ALA A 508 -2.66 2.64 -4.73
C ALA A 508 -4.06 1.99 -4.90
N ALA A 509 -4.43 1.07 -4.02
CA ALA A 509 -5.67 0.28 -4.15
C ALA A 509 -6.56 0.32 -2.91
N GLY A 510 -5.98 0.30 -1.71
CA GLY A 510 -6.69 0.04 -0.47
C GLY A 510 -7.68 1.13 -0.06
N VAL A 511 -8.91 0.72 0.18
CA VAL A 511 -10.00 1.52 0.74
C VAL A 511 -10.51 0.82 1.99
N ILE A 512 -10.64 1.54 3.09
CA ILE A 512 -11.24 1.05 4.33
C ILE A 512 -12.72 1.40 4.33
N ILE A 513 -13.54 0.41 4.73
CA ILE A 513 -14.98 0.58 5.00
C ILE A 513 -15.22 0.12 6.43
N ALA A 514 -15.87 0.95 7.23
CA ALA A 514 -16.21 0.65 8.63
C ALA A 514 -17.71 0.81 8.88
N ASP A 515 -18.19 0.17 9.94
CA ASP A 515 -19.57 0.26 10.43
C ASP A 515 -19.84 1.49 11.30
N GLU A 516 -18.77 2.10 11.83
CA GLU A 516 -18.80 3.29 12.68
C GLU A 516 -17.94 4.40 12.07
N PRO A 517 -18.11 5.67 12.48
CA PRO A 517 -17.23 6.76 12.04
C PRO A 517 -15.76 6.44 12.31
N LEU A 518 -14.94 6.45 11.25
CA LEU A 518 -13.53 6.04 11.32
C LEU A 518 -12.71 6.85 12.33
N ARG A 519 -13.07 8.13 12.58
CA ARG A 519 -12.40 8.97 13.57
C ARG A 519 -12.47 8.43 15.01
N ASP A 520 -13.42 7.54 15.28
CA ASP A 520 -13.62 6.91 16.58
C ASP A 520 -12.84 5.59 16.73
N ILE A 521 -12.36 5.05 15.62
CA ILE A 521 -11.72 3.74 15.52
C ILE A 521 -10.21 3.87 15.23
N VAL A 522 -9.81 4.79 14.36
CA VAL A 522 -8.44 4.94 13.85
C VAL A 522 -8.10 6.41 13.65
N PRO A 523 -6.85 6.83 13.95
CA PRO A 523 -6.47 8.20 13.65
C PRO A 523 -6.43 8.43 12.14
N LEU A 524 -6.96 9.56 11.70
CA LEU A 524 -7.13 9.93 10.29
C LEU A 524 -6.18 11.07 9.89
N ALA A 525 -5.79 11.09 8.63
CA ALA A 525 -5.01 12.15 8.03
C ALA A 525 -5.60 12.60 6.69
N LYS A 526 -5.16 13.75 6.20
CA LYS A 526 -5.46 14.22 4.85
C LYS A 526 -4.18 14.27 4.03
N VAL A 527 -4.07 13.39 3.04
CA VAL A 527 -2.89 13.30 2.16
C VAL A 527 -3.32 13.64 0.74
N SER A 528 -2.66 14.63 0.12
CA SER A 528 -3.01 15.09 -1.25
C SER A 528 -4.51 15.37 -1.45
N GLY A 529 -5.18 15.88 -0.41
CA GLY A 529 -6.61 16.21 -0.45
C GLY A 529 -7.55 15.06 -0.08
N ASN A 530 -7.07 13.83 0.00
CA ASN A 530 -7.87 12.64 0.31
C ASN A 530 -7.79 12.25 1.79
N LEU A 531 -8.90 11.79 2.34
CA LEU A 531 -8.98 11.22 3.69
C LEU A 531 -8.30 9.84 3.70
N THR A 532 -7.34 9.67 4.65
CA THR A 532 -6.60 8.42 4.83
C THR A 532 -6.55 8.02 6.30
N THR A 533 -6.30 6.74 6.57
CA THR A 533 -5.83 6.32 7.89
C THR A 533 -4.47 6.95 8.20
N GLN A 534 -4.09 7.06 9.49
CA GLN A 534 -2.71 7.37 9.89
C GLN A 534 -1.84 6.11 10.00
N TRP A 535 -2.42 4.93 9.97
CA TRP A 535 -1.70 3.66 9.97
C TRP A 535 -1.65 3.06 8.57
N ASP A 536 -0.53 2.43 8.24
CA ASP A 536 -0.37 1.73 6.97
C ASP A 536 -1.29 0.49 6.89
N MET A 537 -1.31 -0.15 5.73
CA MET A 537 -2.13 -1.32 5.45
C MET A 537 -1.95 -2.42 6.51
N LYS A 538 -0.70 -2.73 6.87
CA LYS A 538 -0.40 -3.80 7.81
C LYS A 538 -1.02 -3.57 9.18
N TYR A 539 -0.91 -2.34 9.71
CA TYR A 539 -1.41 -2.00 11.03
C TYR A 539 -2.92 -1.78 11.04
N SER A 540 -3.48 -1.27 9.95
CA SER A 540 -4.94 -1.15 9.76
C SER A 540 -5.62 -2.53 9.73
N GLU A 541 -5.07 -3.49 9.00
CA GLU A 541 -5.58 -4.88 8.97
C GLU A 541 -5.42 -5.58 10.33
N GLN A 542 -4.28 -5.41 11.01
CA GLN A 542 -4.06 -5.99 12.34
C GLN A 542 -5.01 -5.41 13.40
N TYR A 543 -5.44 -4.17 13.25
CA TYR A 543 -6.45 -3.54 14.10
C TYR A 543 -7.87 -4.02 13.77
N GLY A 544 -8.03 -4.81 12.70
CA GLY A 544 -9.28 -5.46 12.31
C GLY A 544 -10.14 -4.66 11.34
N LEU A 545 -9.61 -3.61 10.72
CA LEU A 545 -10.33 -2.83 9.71
C LEU A 545 -10.47 -3.62 8.40
N LEU A 546 -11.65 -3.55 7.79
CA LEU A 546 -11.92 -4.16 6.51
C LEU A 546 -11.26 -3.34 5.39
N LYS A 547 -10.26 -3.94 4.75
CA LYS A 547 -9.64 -3.41 3.53
C LYS A 547 -10.33 -3.96 2.29
N MET A 548 -10.65 -3.09 1.35
CA MET A 548 -11.09 -3.42 0.01
C MET A 548 -10.04 -2.92 -0.99
N ASP A 549 -9.55 -3.78 -1.87
CA ASP A 549 -8.57 -3.37 -2.87
C ASP A 549 -9.23 -3.05 -4.22
N PHE A 550 -9.30 -1.76 -4.53
CA PHE A 550 -9.77 -1.23 -5.82
C PHE A 550 -8.56 -0.99 -6.71
N LEU A 551 -8.23 -1.94 -7.55
CA LEU A 551 -7.08 -1.87 -8.44
C LEU A 551 -7.46 -1.26 -9.77
N GLY A 552 -6.72 -0.25 -10.21
CA GLY A 552 -6.86 0.31 -11.55
C GLY A 552 -6.06 -0.50 -12.56
N LEU A 553 -6.70 -1.38 -13.32
CA LEU A 553 -6.03 -2.16 -14.37
C LEU A 553 -6.12 -1.42 -15.71
N ARG A 554 -4.95 -0.96 -16.21
CA ARG A 554 -4.86 -0.24 -17.49
C ARG A 554 -5.41 -1.03 -18.67
N THR A 555 -5.21 -2.34 -18.69
CA THR A 555 -5.70 -3.21 -19.76
C THR A 555 -7.21 -3.19 -19.89
N LEU A 556 -7.95 -3.10 -18.78
CA LEU A 556 -9.41 -2.95 -18.83
C LEU A 556 -9.81 -1.63 -19.52
N SER A 557 -9.09 -0.54 -19.26
CA SER A 557 -9.31 0.73 -19.95
C SER A 557 -8.99 0.61 -21.43
N ILE A 558 -7.91 -0.10 -21.81
CA ILE A 558 -7.56 -0.36 -23.21
C ILE A 558 -8.67 -1.17 -23.90
N LEU A 559 -9.12 -2.25 -23.28
CA LEU A 559 -10.18 -3.10 -23.84
C LEU A 559 -11.48 -2.35 -24.01
N GLN A 560 -11.91 -1.59 -23.01
CA GLN A 560 -13.12 -0.77 -23.06
C GLN A 560 -13.04 0.29 -24.17
N GLU A 561 -11.92 0.99 -24.29
CA GLU A 561 -11.67 1.97 -25.35
C GLU A 561 -11.66 1.29 -26.74
N ALA A 562 -11.03 0.12 -26.87
CA ALA A 562 -11.02 -0.61 -28.15
C ALA A 562 -12.42 -1.00 -28.61
N VAL A 563 -13.27 -1.53 -27.71
CA VAL A 563 -14.68 -1.82 -27.99
C VAL A 563 -15.44 -0.54 -28.36
N SER A 564 -15.19 0.56 -27.63
CA SER A 564 -15.79 1.86 -27.94
C SER A 564 -15.41 2.35 -29.35
N GLN A 565 -14.18 2.14 -29.79
CA GLN A 565 -13.74 2.47 -31.15
C GLN A 565 -14.46 1.63 -32.21
N VAL A 566 -14.70 0.32 -31.97
CA VAL A 566 -15.49 -0.56 -32.84
C VAL A 566 -16.89 -0.02 -33.01
N VAL A 567 -17.58 0.29 -31.91
CA VAL A 567 -18.95 0.83 -31.92
C VAL A 567 -19.01 2.19 -32.65
N ARG A 568 -18.02 3.07 -32.39
CA ARG A 568 -17.95 4.38 -33.05
C ARG A 568 -17.83 4.29 -34.57
N LEU A 569 -17.22 3.24 -35.10
CA LEU A 569 -17.09 2.95 -36.53
C LEU A 569 -18.32 2.24 -37.10
N GLY A 570 -19.36 2.01 -36.30
CA GLY A 570 -20.60 1.33 -36.69
C GLY A 570 -20.56 -0.18 -36.60
N GLY A 571 -19.54 -0.75 -35.95
CA GLY A 571 -19.51 -2.17 -35.60
C GLY A 571 -20.42 -2.49 -34.40
N GLU A 572 -20.74 -3.77 -34.24
CA GLU A 572 -21.52 -4.24 -33.10
C GLU A 572 -20.71 -4.15 -31.80
N HIS A 573 -21.41 -3.97 -30.68
CA HIS A 573 -20.76 -4.02 -29.36
C HIS A 573 -20.24 -5.44 -29.08
N ILE A 574 -19.01 -5.54 -28.63
CA ILE A 574 -18.34 -6.80 -28.32
C ILE A 574 -18.45 -7.05 -26.82
N GLU A 575 -19.21 -8.08 -26.44
CA GLU A 575 -19.26 -8.56 -25.05
C GLU A 575 -18.01 -9.40 -24.78
N LEU A 576 -17.01 -8.79 -24.16
CA LEU A 576 -15.70 -9.41 -23.93
C LEU A 576 -15.77 -10.64 -23.01
N ASP A 577 -16.78 -10.68 -22.12
CA ASP A 577 -16.98 -11.79 -21.20
C ASP A 577 -17.58 -13.05 -21.88
N ASP A 578 -18.20 -12.88 -23.06
CA ASP A 578 -18.90 -13.94 -23.80
C ASP A 578 -18.11 -14.46 -25.02
N LEU A 579 -16.84 -14.07 -25.14
CA LEU A 579 -15.97 -14.49 -26.24
C LEU A 579 -15.78 -16.04 -26.26
N PRO A 580 -15.83 -16.66 -27.45
CA PRO A 580 -15.49 -18.07 -27.59
C PRO A 580 -14.00 -18.28 -27.25
N LEU A 581 -13.70 -19.23 -26.34
CA LEU A 581 -12.33 -19.46 -25.84
C LEU A 581 -11.51 -20.42 -26.75
N ASP A 582 -12.01 -20.75 -27.93
CA ASP A 582 -11.42 -21.66 -28.92
C ASP A 582 -11.15 -20.98 -30.27
N ASP A 583 -11.09 -19.65 -30.31
CA ASP A 583 -10.86 -18.89 -31.55
C ASP A 583 -9.48 -19.18 -32.16
N ALA A 584 -9.46 -19.69 -33.39
CA ALA A 584 -8.26 -20.11 -34.09
C ALA A 584 -7.26 -18.94 -34.37
N ALA A 585 -7.78 -17.74 -34.66
CA ALA A 585 -6.93 -16.58 -34.96
C ALA A 585 -6.18 -16.11 -33.72
N VAL A 586 -6.82 -16.19 -32.56
CA VAL A 586 -6.20 -15.89 -31.25
C VAL A 586 -5.03 -16.84 -31.00
N TYR A 587 -5.23 -18.16 -31.14
CA TYR A 587 -4.16 -19.13 -30.91
C TYR A 587 -3.05 -19.04 -31.96
N GLU A 588 -3.36 -18.71 -33.21
CA GLU A 588 -2.36 -18.46 -34.22
C GLU A 588 -1.45 -17.27 -33.86
N LEU A 589 -2.05 -16.17 -33.39
CA LEU A 589 -1.33 -14.99 -32.92
C LEU A 589 -0.42 -15.33 -31.72
N LEU A 590 -0.94 -16.07 -30.74
CA LEU A 590 -0.17 -16.52 -29.58
C LEU A 590 1.00 -17.45 -29.96
N CYS A 591 0.77 -18.42 -30.86
CA CYS A 591 1.80 -19.35 -31.32
C CYS A 591 2.95 -18.66 -32.08
N LYS A 592 2.68 -17.55 -32.74
CA LYS A 592 3.69 -16.72 -33.41
C LYS A 592 4.51 -15.85 -32.43
N GLY A 593 4.05 -15.75 -31.17
CA GLY A 593 4.60 -14.80 -30.19
C GLY A 593 4.37 -13.35 -30.57
N ASP A 594 3.33 -13.08 -31.35
CA ASP A 594 2.97 -11.75 -31.82
C ASP A 594 2.08 -11.05 -30.77
N THR A 595 2.68 -10.81 -29.61
CA THR A 595 1.95 -10.42 -28.38
C THR A 595 2.38 -9.07 -27.80
N GLU A 596 2.91 -8.15 -28.63
CA GLU A 596 3.13 -6.76 -28.20
C GLU A 596 1.79 -6.11 -27.86
N GLY A 597 1.69 -5.48 -26.68
CA GLY A 597 0.45 -4.90 -26.16
C GLY A 597 -0.53 -5.91 -25.56
N VAL A 598 -0.32 -7.22 -25.72
CA VAL A 598 -1.18 -8.25 -25.11
C VAL A 598 -0.81 -8.44 -23.63
N PHE A 599 -1.79 -8.25 -22.77
CA PHE A 599 -1.60 -8.31 -21.32
C PHE A 599 -0.81 -9.53 -20.86
N GLN A 600 0.21 -9.30 -20.03
CA GLN A 600 1.13 -10.31 -19.47
C GLN A 600 2.02 -11.06 -20.48
N LEU A 601 1.83 -10.90 -21.80
CA LEU A 601 2.55 -11.68 -22.81
C LEU A 601 3.59 -10.87 -23.60
N GLU A 602 3.92 -9.65 -23.23
CA GLU A 602 4.68 -8.70 -24.03
C GLU A 602 6.21 -8.92 -24.02
N SER A 603 6.78 -9.48 -22.94
CA SER A 603 8.23 -9.59 -22.81
C SER A 603 8.84 -10.54 -23.81
N GLY A 604 10.06 -10.25 -24.28
CA GLY A 604 10.76 -11.09 -25.27
C GLY A 604 10.93 -12.54 -24.81
N GLY A 605 11.16 -12.78 -23.51
CA GLY A 605 11.21 -14.13 -22.95
C GLY A 605 9.86 -14.86 -23.00
N MET A 606 8.78 -14.14 -22.74
CA MET A 606 7.41 -14.69 -22.82
C MET A 606 7.05 -15.04 -24.27
N ARG A 607 7.36 -14.19 -25.23
CA ARG A 607 7.14 -14.46 -26.66
C ARG A 607 7.87 -15.71 -27.13
N LYS A 608 9.11 -15.92 -26.66
CA LYS A 608 9.85 -17.15 -26.93
C LYS A 608 9.16 -18.36 -26.30
N LEU A 609 8.72 -18.26 -25.06
CA LEU A 609 8.00 -19.34 -24.38
C LEU A 609 6.70 -19.72 -25.12
N LEU A 610 5.93 -18.73 -25.60
CA LEU A 610 4.73 -18.96 -26.40
C LEU A 610 5.04 -19.70 -27.70
N ALA A 611 6.10 -19.32 -28.41
CA ALA A 611 6.53 -19.98 -29.63
C ALA A 611 7.00 -21.44 -29.38
N ASP A 612 7.57 -21.73 -28.19
CA ASP A 612 8.00 -23.06 -27.80
C ASP A 612 6.81 -23.94 -27.35
N ILE A 613 5.86 -23.41 -26.57
CA ILE A 613 4.67 -24.13 -26.05
C ILE A 613 3.59 -24.26 -27.11
N LYS A 614 3.40 -23.28 -27.97
CA LYS A 614 2.33 -23.21 -28.98
C LYS A 614 0.95 -23.47 -28.35
N PRO A 615 0.40 -22.51 -27.61
CA PRO A 615 -0.90 -22.64 -26.97
C PRO A 615 -1.99 -23.06 -27.95
N SER A 616 -2.85 -24.00 -27.57
CA SER A 616 -3.93 -24.54 -28.40
C SER A 616 -5.30 -24.56 -27.67
N CYS A 617 -5.31 -24.26 -26.40
CA CYS A 617 -6.48 -24.14 -25.56
C CYS A 617 -6.26 -23.12 -24.44
N TYR A 618 -7.33 -22.79 -23.74
CA TYR A 618 -7.30 -21.79 -22.67
C TYR A 618 -6.42 -22.20 -21.50
N GLU A 619 -6.38 -23.49 -21.17
CA GLU A 619 -5.56 -24.09 -20.11
C GLU A 619 -4.05 -23.89 -20.39
N ASP A 620 -3.65 -23.88 -21.65
CA ASP A 620 -2.27 -23.57 -22.03
C ASP A 620 -1.89 -22.12 -21.68
N ILE A 621 -2.82 -21.16 -21.85
CA ILE A 621 -2.59 -19.76 -21.47
C ILE A 621 -2.43 -19.67 -19.94
N ILE A 622 -3.29 -20.36 -19.18
CA ILE A 622 -3.20 -20.46 -17.72
C ILE A 622 -1.81 -20.98 -17.31
N ALA A 623 -1.33 -22.06 -17.96
CA ALA A 623 -0.03 -22.66 -17.68
C ALA A 623 1.14 -21.73 -18.06
N VAL A 624 1.08 -21.05 -19.20
CA VAL A 624 2.13 -20.09 -19.66
C VAL A 624 2.31 -18.96 -18.65
N LEU A 625 1.22 -18.37 -18.15
CA LEU A 625 1.25 -17.32 -17.14
C LEU A 625 1.88 -17.79 -15.81
N ALA A 626 1.70 -19.04 -15.46
CA ALA A 626 2.29 -19.64 -14.27
C ALA A 626 3.76 -20.06 -14.43
N LEU A 627 4.17 -20.47 -15.64
CA LEU A 627 5.53 -20.97 -15.94
C LEU A 627 6.57 -19.87 -16.13
N PHE A 628 6.17 -18.68 -16.63
CA PHE A 628 7.12 -17.59 -16.92
C PHE A 628 7.52 -16.82 -15.67
N ARG A 629 8.34 -17.45 -14.82
CA ARG A 629 8.88 -16.85 -13.59
C ARG A 629 10.27 -17.39 -13.29
N PRO A 630 11.11 -16.66 -12.53
CA PRO A 630 12.51 -17.07 -12.28
C PRO A 630 12.67 -18.51 -11.77
N GLY A 631 11.79 -18.96 -10.86
CA GLY A 631 11.82 -20.33 -10.31
C GLY A 631 11.61 -21.42 -11.36
N PRO A 632 10.42 -21.48 -12.01
CA PRO A 632 10.14 -22.46 -13.06
C PRO A 632 11.08 -22.37 -14.26
N LEU A 633 11.49 -21.15 -14.66
CA LEU A 633 12.46 -20.95 -15.73
C LEU A 633 13.83 -21.53 -15.35
N GLY A 634 14.33 -21.25 -14.14
CA GLY A 634 15.63 -21.73 -13.66
C GLY A 634 15.68 -23.24 -13.45
N SER A 635 14.54 -23.87 -13.16
CA SER A 635 14.45 -25.34 -13.02
C SER A 635 14.12 -26.10 -14.31
N GLY A 636 13.95 -25.40 -15.45
CA GLY A 636 13.67 -26.02 -16.74
C GLY A 636 12.26 -26.59 -16.93
N LEU A 637 11.33 -26.36 -15.99
CA LEU A 637 9.96 -26.89 -16.04
C LEU A 637 9.20 -26.47 -17.29
N HIS A 638 9.42 -25.26 -17.77
CA HIS A 638 8.82 -24.74 -19.01
C HIS A 638 9.25 -25.54 -20.24
N THR A 639 10.50 -25.99 -20.30
CA THR A 639 11.01 -26.83 -21.39
C THR A 639 10.42 -28.21 -21.35
N THR A 640 10.37 -28.84 -20.15
CA THR A 640 9.73 -30.17 -19.97
C THR A 640 8.26 -30.11 -20.37
N PHE A 641 7.52 -29.08 -19.94
CA PHE A 641 6.13 -28.87 -20.31
C PHE A 641 5.96 -28.81 -21.85
N ALA A 642 6.75 -28.00 -22.54
CA ALA A 642 6.68 -27.88 -23.99
C ALA A 642 7.04 -29.19 -24.72
N LEU A 643 8.08 -29.90 -24.28
CA LEU A 643 8.49 -31.18 -24.89
C LEU A 643 7.41 -32.27 -24.75
N ARG A 644 6.80 -32.39 -23.57
CA ARG A 644 5.74 -33.37 -23.29
C ARG A 644 4.45 -33.04 -24.01
N LYS A 645 4.06 -31.75 -24.03
CA LYS A 645 2.91 -31.29 -24.81
C LYS A 645 3.02 -31.67 -26.28
N HIS A 646 4.21 -31.62 -26.87
CA HIS A 646 4.44 -31.95 -28.27
C HIS A 646 4.81 -33.43 -28.51
N GLY A 647 4.73 -34.30 -27.48
CA GLY A 647 5.07 -35.73 -27.59
C GLY A 647 6.54 -36.00 -27.86
N LYS A 648 7.43 -35.00 -27.61
CA LYS A 648 8.89 -35.16 -27.78
C LYS A 648 9.57 -35.77 -26.55
N GLU A 649 8.89 -35.73 -25.40
CA GLU A 649 9.23 -36.42 -24.17
C GLU A 649 7.98 -37.15 -23.68
N GLU A 650 8.17 -38.41 -23.20
CA GLU A 650 7.06 -39.22 -22.68
C GLU A 650 6.57 -38.68 -21.35
N VAL A 651 5.25 -38.57 -21.20
CA VAL A 651 4.62 -38.20 -19.92
C VAL A 651 4.64 -39.41 -19.01
N SER A 652 5.30 -39.32 -17.86
CA SER A 652 5.38 -40.37 -16.86
C SER A 652 4.94 -39.84 -15.51
N TYR A 653 4.27 -40.71 -14.74
CA TYR A 653 3.83 -40.43 -13.38
C TYR A 653 4.50 -41.39 -12.43
N GLN A 654 5.09 -40.89 -11.35
CA GLN A 654 5.74 -41.70 -10.32
C GLN A 654 4.77 -42.65 -9.61
N HIS A 655 3.48 -42.32 -9.61
CA HIS A 655 2.40 -43.18 -9.10
C HIS A 655 1.10 -42.83 -9.84
N PRO A 656 0.20 -43.83 -10.10
CA PRO A 656 -1.08 -43.62 -10.81
C PRO A 656 -1.99 -42.54 -10.18
N ILE A 657 -1.93 -42.35 -8.85
CA ILE A 657 -2.68 -41.30 -8.14
C ILE A 657 -2.37 -39.91 -8.69
N LEU A 658 -1.17 -39.68 -9.25
CA LEU A 658 -0.75 -38.36 -9.75
C LEU A 658 -1.32 -38.06 -11.14
N GLU A 659 -1.69 -39.07 -11.93
CA GLU A 659 -2.16 -38.88 -13.30
C GLU A 659 -3.39 -37.93 -13.38
N PRO A 660 -4.49 -38.14 -12.64
CA PRO A 660 -5.63 -37.23 -12.70
C PRO A 660 -5.35 -35.81 -12.13
N ILE A 661 -4.23 -35.62 -11.42
CA ILE A 661 -3.85 -34.34 -10.84
C ILE A 661 -2.94 -33.58 -11.81
N LEU A 662 -2.07 -34.29 -12.54
CA LEU A 662 -1.00 -33.70 -13.33
C LEU A 662 -1.20 -33.84 -14.84
N SER A 663 -2.24 -34.52 -15.30
CA SER A 663 -2.52 -34.75 -16.72
C SER A 663 -2.69 -33.44 -17.49
N GLU A 664 -3.38 -32.47 -16.93
CA GLU A 664 -3.57 -31.11 -17.48
C GLU A 664 -2.23 -30.39 -17.76
N THR A 665 -1.22 -30.70 -16.96
CA THR A 665 0.11 -30.06 -17.04
C THR A 665 1.19 -31.05 -17.53
N TYR A 666 0.81 -32.10 -18.26
CA TYR A 666 1.70 -33.09 -18.85
C TYR A 666 2.68 -33.70 -17.82
N GLY A 667 2.21 -33.95 -16.61
CA GLY A 667 3.02 -34.53 -15.52
C GLY A 667 3.95 -33.56 -14.84
N VAL A 668 3.83 -32.24 -15.09
CA VAL A 668 4.63 -31.21 -14.46
C VAL A 668 3.85 -30.54 -13.34
N LEU A 669 4.45 -30.38 -12.16
CA LEU A 669 3.87 -29.57 -11.09
C LEU A 669 4.02 -28.08 -11.45
N ILE A 670 2.91 -27.34 -11.51
CA ILE A 670 2.86 -25.92 -11.82
C ILE A 670 2.08 -25.14 -10.76
N TYR A 671 0.99 -25.73 -10.25
CA TYR A 671 0.03 -25.03 -9.40
C TYR A 671 0.11 -25.45 -7.94
N GLN A 672 -0.16 -24.51 -7.04
CA GLN A 672 -0.29 -24.78 -5.59
C GLN A 672 -1.45 -25.72 -5.32
N GLU A 673 -2.52 -25.63 -6.08
CA GLU A 673 -3.70 -26.49 -6.04
C GLU A 673 -3.33 -27.96 -6.31
N GLN A 674 -2.38 -28.22 -7.20
CA GLN A 674 -1.88 -29.58 -7.45
C GLN A 674 -1.18 -30.16 -6.20
N ILE A 675 -0.39 -29.36 -5.46
CA ILE A 675 0.19 -29.79 -4.18
C ILE A 675 -0.91 -30.17 -3.19
N MET A 676 -1.96 -29.33 -3.09
CA MET A 676 -3.08 -29.60 -2.20
C MET A 676 -3.83 -30.87 -2.58
N ARG A 677 -4.04 -31.12 -3.88
CA ARG A 677 -4.65 -32.37 -4.38
C ARG A 677 -3.76 -33.59 -4.14
N VAL A 678 -2.45 -33.48 -4.31
CA VAL A 678 -1.52 -34.58 -3.97
C VAL A 678 -1.57 -34.88 -2.47
N ALA A 679 -1.52 -33.87 -1.62
CA ALA A 679 -1.66 -34.07 -0.17
C ALA A 679 -3.00 -34.70 0.21
N GLN A 680 -4.10 -34.31 -0.43
CA GLN A 680 -5.43 -34.86 -0.23
C GLN A 680 -5.50 -36.32 -0.70
N ARG A 681 -5.19 -36.59 -1.97
CA ARG A 681 -5.43 -37.92 -2.57
C ARG A 681 -4.42 -38.97 -2.15
N MET A 682 -3.16 -38.58 -1.97
CA MET A 682 -2.10 -39.49 -1.56
C MET A 682 -1.89 -39.50 -0.05
N GLY A 683 -1.80 -38.32 0.60
CA GLY A 683 -1.55 -38.21 2.02
C GLY A 683 -2.78 -38.26 2.92
N GLY A 684 -4.00 -38.32 2.35
CA GLY A 684 -5.25 -38.39 3.13
C GLY A 684 -5.61 -37.11 3.89
N PHE A 685 -5.04 -35.98 3.48
CA PHE A 685 -5.33 -34.69 4.09
C PHE A 685 -6.72 -34.19 3.72
N THR A 686 -7.36 -33.43 4.62
CA THR A 686 -8.45 -32.55 4.23
C THR A 686 -7.90 -31.43 3.36
N LEU A 687 -8.72 -30.78 2.54
CA LEU A 687 -8.26 -29.63 1.75
C LEU A 687 -7.84 -28.44 2.64
N ALA A 688 -8.47 -28.30 3.82
CA ALA A 688 -8.09 -27.31 4.82
C ALA A 688 -6.67 -27.56 5.40
N ASP A 689 -6.35 -28.82 5.72
CA ASP A 689 -5.00 -29.22 6.14
C ASP A 689 -3.98 -29.05 5.01
N ALA A 690 -4.37 -29.38 3.77
CA ALA A 690 -3.53 -29.24 2.59
C ALA A 690 -3.17 -27.76 2.31
N ASP A 691 -4.10 -26.81 2.53
CA ASP A 691 -3.78 -25.39 2.46
C ASP A 691 -2.80 -24.97 3.56
N SER A 692 -2.98 -25.49 4.77
CA SER A 692 -2.05 -25.25 5.89
C SER A 692 -0.65 -25.78 5.59
N LEU A 693 -0.54 -26.97 5.03
CA LEU A 693 0.72 -27.55 4.53
C LEU A 693 1.36 -26.67 3.45
N ARG A 694 0.60 -26.27 2.44
CA ARG A 694 1.07 -25.38 1.38
C ARG A 694 1.66 -24.08 1.94
N LYS A 695 1.00 -23.47 2.95
CA LYS A 695 1.48 -22.25 3.61
C LYS A 695 2.75 -22.48 4.42
N ALA A 696 2.83 -23.62 5.14
CA ALA A 696 4.02 -24.00 5.88
C ALA A 696 5.23 -24.17 4.94
N MET A 697 5.02 -24.83 3.82
CA MET A 697 6.03 -25.00 2.77
C MET A 697 6.49 -23.66 2.20
N GLY A 698 5.56 -22.79 1.81
CA GLY A 698 5.86 -21.47 1.24
C GLY A 698 6.60 -20.52 2.21
N LYS A 699 6.33 -20.65 3.52
CA LYS A 699 7.00 -19.87 4.57
C LYS A 699 8.30 -20.50 5.07
N LYS A 700 8.67 -21.70 4.58
CA LYS A 700 9.83 -22.49 5.03
C LYS A 700 9.83 -22.75 6.55
N SER A 701 8.65 -22.94 7.13
CA SER A 701 8.51 -23.23 8.53
C SER A 701 8.92 -24.69 8.82
N LEU A 702 10.16 -24.89 9.30
CA LEU A 702 10.69 -26.21 9.62
C LEU A 702 9.82 -26.94 10.64
N GLU A 703 9.38 -26.25 11.69
CA GLU A 703 8.56 -26.80 12.76
C GLU A 703 7.22 -27.39 12.25
N LEU A 704 6.52 -26.67 11.37
CA LEU A 704 5.28 -27.16 10.77
C LEU A 704 5.53 -28.28 9.76
N MET A 705 6.65 -28.22 9.03
CA MET A 705 7.01 -29.27 8.07
C MET A 705 7.30 -30.61 8.75
N GLU A 706 7.95 -30.59 9.93
CA GLU A 706 8.21 -31.78 10.74
C GLU A 706 6.93 -32.46 11.24
N GLN A 707 5.83 -31.71 11.37
CA GLN A 707 4.53 -32.26 11.76
C GLN A 707 3.77 -32.86 10.57
N PHE A 708 3.87 -32.26 9.39
CA PHE A 708 3.11 -32.70 8.22
C PHE A 708 3.75 -33.89 7.47
N GLU A 709 5.07 -34.06 7.47
CA GLU A 709 5.76 -35.13 6.77
C GLU A 709 5.35 -36.50 7.26
N PRO A 710 5.35 -36.82 8.57
CA PRO A 710 4.89 -38.12 9.07
C PRO A 710 3.42 -38.41 8.73
N LYS A 711 2.56 -37.36 8.83
CA LYS A 711 1.13 -37.50 8.48
C LYS A 711 0.96 -37.87 7.01
N PHE A 712 1.73 -37.22 6.11
CA PHE A 712 1.69 -37.52 4.68
C PHE A 712 2.14 -38.97 4.36
N LEU A 713 3.27 -39.40 4.94
CA LEU A 713 3.81 -40.74 4.72
C LEU A 713 2.88 -41.83 5.27
N THR A 714 2.30 -41.61 6.45
CA THR A 714 1.31 -42.54 7.03
C THR A 714 0.06 -42.64 6.14
N GLY A 715 -0.49 -41.50 5.69
CA GLY A 715 -1.64 -41.47 4.80
C GLY A 715 -1.37 -42.10 3.43
N ALA A 716 -0.14 -41.97 2.92
CA ALA A 716 0.30 -42.61 1.69
C ALA A 716 0.39 -44.16 1.86
N GLN A 717 0.90 -44.64 3.00
CA GLN A 717 0.95 -46.06 3.33
C GLN A 717 -0.46 -46.69 3.43
N GLU A 718 -1.40 -45.97 4.06
CA GLU A 718 -2.82 -46.42 4.11
C GLU A 718 -3.47 -46.52 2.74
N ARG A 719 -2.91 -45.87 1.71
CA ARG A 719 -3.36 -45.90 0.31
C ARG A 719 -2.48 -46.78 -0.57
N GLU A 720 -1.74 -47.68 0.04
CA GLU A 720 -0.88 -48.66 -0.62
C GLU A 720 0.22 -48.05 -1.53
N VAL A 721 0.62 -46.80 -1.24
CA VAL A 721 1.74 -46.13 -1.93
C VAL A 721 3.06 -46.59 -1.30
N PRO A 722 4.03 -47.12 -2.09
CA PRO A 722 5.32 -47.50 -1.54
C PRO A 722 6.05 -46.34 -0.85
N GLU A 723 6.62 -46.59 0.31
CA GLU A 723 7.29 -45.56 1.15
C GLU A 723 8.36 -44.78 0.37
N ALA A 724 9.16 -45.47 -0.46
CA ALA A 724 10.18 -44.80 -1.29
C ALA A 724 9.57 -43.82 -2.26
N VAL A 725 8.42 -44.14 -2.89
CA VAL A 725 7.69 -43.27 -3.81
C VAL A 725 7.07 -42.08 -3.06
N ALA A 726 6.42 -42.36 -1.93
CA ALA A 726 5.83 -41.31 -1.10
C ALA A 726 6.88 -40.29 -0.61
N THR A 727 8.05 -40.76 -0.20
CA THR A 727 9.18 -39.94 0.23
C THR A 727 9.73 -39.08 -0.92
N GLU A 728 9.82 -39.62 -2.13
CA GLU A 728 10.26 -38.89 -3.31
C GLU A 728 9.27 -37.77 -3.70
N ILE A 729 7.96 -38.12 -3.68
CA ILE A 729 6.90 -37.16 -3.97
C ILE A 729 6.87 -36.05 -2.90
N TRP A 730 7.05 -36.39 -1.62
CA TRP A 730 7.16 -35.39 -0.57
C TRP A 730 8.33 -34.39 -0.82
N LYS A 731 9.49 -34.90 -1.17
CA LYS A 731 10.66 -34.08 -1.53
C LYS A 731 10.39 -33.17 -2.73
N MET A 732 9.69 -33.73 -3.74
CA MET A 732 9.29 -32.97 -4.93
C MET A 732 8.31 -31.85 -4.56
N MET A 733 7.28 -32.12 -3.74
CA MET A 733 6.34 -31.14 -3.24
C MET A 733 7.04 -30.03 -2.44
N LYS A 734 7.96 -30.41 -1.56
CA LYS A 734 8.76 -29.46 -0.73
C LYS A 734 9.59 -28.52 -1.60
N LYS A 735 10.27 -29.04 -2.61
CA LYS A 735 11.07 -28.23 -3.56
C LYS A 735 10.16 -27.33 -4.38
N PHE A 736 9.01 -27.83 -4.82
CA PHE A 736 8.08 -27.09 -5.68
C PHE A 736 7.28 -26.01 -4.92
N ALA A 737 7.03 -26.17 -3.63
CA ALA A 737 6.29 -25.19 -2.83
C ALA A 737 6.89 -23.80 -2.83
N GLU A 738 8.19 -23.69 -3.13
CA GLU A 738 8.89 -22.40 -3.32
C GLU A 738 8.47 -21.69 -4.62
N TYR A 739 7.95 -22.41 -5.61
CA TYR A 739 7.70 -21.94 -6.98
C TYR A 739 6.24 -22.07 -7.42
N GLY A 740 5.40 -22.81 -6.67
CA GLY A 740 4.01 -23.06 -7.01
C GLY A 740 3.21 -21.78 -7.26
N PHE A 741 2.42 -21.74 -8.33
CA PHE A 741 1.57 -20.60 -8.63
C PHE A 741 0.12 -20.84 -8.21
N ASN A 742 -0.61 -19.77 -7.93
CA ASN A 742 -2.03 -19.81 -7.69
C ASN A 742 -2.77 -20.01 -9.02
N LYS A 743 -3.35 -21.19 -9.25
CA LYS A 743 -4.11 -21.51 -10.46
C LYS A 743 -5.31 -20.56 -10.64
N SER A 744 -6.02 -20.26 -9.55
CA SER A 744 -7.16 -19.34 -9.57
C SER A 744 -6.78 -17.96 -10.12
N HIS A 745 -5.60 -17.44 -9.72
CA HIS A 745 -5.10 -16.15 -10.22
C HIS A 745 -4.74 -16.23 -11.71
N SER A 746 -4.01 -17.27 -12.15
CA SER A 746 -3.66 -17.37 -13.57
C SER A 746 -4.87 -17.67 -14.45
N ALA A 747 -5.85 -18.41 -13.96
CA ALA A 747 -7.10 -18.63 -14.70
C ALA A 747 -7.86 -17.32 -14.93
N ALA A 748 -8.01 -16.49 -13.91
CA ALA A 748 -8.67 -15.18 -14.06
C ALA A 748 -7.89 -14.25 -15.00
N TYR A 749 -6.56 -14.18 -14.86
CA TYR A 749 -5.74 -13.29 -15.69
C TYR A 749 -5.60 -13.78 -17.14
N ALA A 750 -5.68 -15.09 -17.37
CA ALA A 750 -5.76 -15.67 -18.71
C ALA A 750 -6.97 -15.13 -19.50
N MET A 751 -8.08 -14.79 -18.83
CA MET A 751 -9.24 -14.17 -19.48
C MET A 751 -8.91 -12.80 -20.05
N VAL A 752 -8.31 -11.91 -19.27
CA VAL A 752 -7.90 -10.57 -19.74
C VAL A 752 -6.84 -10.69 -20.85
N THR A 753 -5.93 -11.66 -20.72
CA THR A 753 -4.93 -11.98 -21.76
C THR A 753 -5.60 -12.40 -23.05
N TYR A 754 -6.57 -13.30 -22.98
CA TYR A 754 -7.31 -13.81 -24.13
C TYR A 754 -8.15 -12.70 -24.80
N GLN A 755 -8.86 -11.89 -24.00
CA GLN A 755 -9.62 -10.74 -24.49
C GLN A 755 -8.72 -9.75 -25.24
N ALA A 756 -7.53 -9.44 -24.71
CA ALA A 756 -6.56 -8.56 -25.36
C ALA A 756 -6.02 -9.17 -26.67
N ALA A 757 -5.73 -10.47 -26.68
CA ALA A 757 -5.29 -11.18 -27.88
C ALA A 757 -6.40 -11.24 -28.95
N TYR A 758 -7.66 -11.44 -28.54
CA TYR A 758 -8.82 -11.41 -29.43
C TYR A 758 -9.00 -10.05 -30.11
N MET A 759 -8.97 -8.97 -29.33
CA MET A 759 -9.05 -7.62 -29.88
C MET A 759 -7.90 -7.32 -30.84
N LYS A 760 -6.69 -7.75 -30.54
CA LYS A 760 -5.54 -7.60 -31.44
C LYS A 760 -5.68 -8.42 -32.72
N ALA A 761 -6.23 -9.63 -32.64
CA ALA A 761 -6.39 -10.53 -33.79
C ALA A 761 -7.50 -10.08 -34.74
N HIS A 762 -8.63 -9.62 -34.21
CA HIS A 762 -9.84 -9.30 -35.00
C HIS A 762 -10.06 -7.80 -35.24
N HIS A 763 -9.57 -6.94 -34.32
CA HIS A 763 -9.76 -5.49 -34.33
C HIS A 763 -8.42 -4.76 -34.08
N PRO A 764 -7.37 -5.00 -34.92
CA PRO A 764 -6.03 -4.48 -34.67
C PRO A 764 -5.98 -2.95 -34.63
N ALA A 765 -6.70 -2.24 -35.49
CA ALA A 765 -6.68 -0.78 -35.51
C ALA A 765 -7.25 -0.18 -34.19
N GLU A 766 -8.38 -0.72 -33.73
CA GLU A 766 -9.03 -0.30 -32.48
C GLU A 766 -8.19 -0.65 -31.27
N PHE A 767 -7.60 -1.85 -31.25
CA PHE A 767 -6.67 -2.28 -30.20
C PHE A 767 -5.45 -1.38 -30.09
N TYR A 768 -4.81 -1.04 -31.24
CA TYR A 768 -3.65 -0.16 -31.21
C TYR A 768 -4.00 1.30 -30.89
N ALA A 769 -5.14 1.83 -31.36
CA ALA A 769 -5.57 3.18 -31.00
C ALA A 769 -5.79 3.32 -29.48
N ALA A 770 -6.44 2.33 -28.88
CA ALA A 770 -6.62 2.25 -27.44
C ALA A 770 -5.27 2.12 -26.71
N SER A 771 -4.40 1.20 -27.15
CA SER A 771 -3.07 0.99 -26.57
C SER A 771 -2.20 2.24 -26.65
N PHE A 772 -2.18 2.94 -27.78
CA PHE A 772 -1.45 4.21 -27.94
C PHE A 772 -1.95 5.27 -26.97
N THR A 773 -3.26 5.36 -26.77
CA THR A 773 -3.88 6.29 -25.82
C THR A 773 -3.37 6.08 -24.40
N TYR A 774 -3.36 4.85 -23.93
CA TYR A 774 -3.03 4.54 -22.55
C TYR A 774 -1.53 4.36 -22.27
N GLU A 775 -0.73 4.20 -23.31
CA GLU A 775 0.74 4.10 -23.22
C GLU A 775 1.47 5.36 -23.70
N ALA A 776 0.74 6.44 -24.04
CA ALA A 776 1.30 7.69 -24.59
C ALA A 776 2.38 8.34 -23.70
N SER A 777 2.31 8.15 -22.36
CA SER A 777 3.29 8.67 -21.41
C SER A 777 4.62 7.91 -21.38
N ASP A 778 4.67 6.68 -21.92
CA ASP A 778 5.85 5.85 -22.06
C ASP A 778 6.30 5.85 -23.53
N THR A 779 7.27 6.69 -23.85
CA THR A 779 7.71 6.89 -25.25
C THR A 779 8.34 5.65 -25.85
N ASP A 780 9.03 4.81 -25.06
CA ASP A 780 9.66 3.59 -25.57
C ASP A 780 8.59 2.53 -25.85
N LYS A 781 7.59 2.41 -24.96
CA LYS A 781 6.46 1.51 -25.16
C LYS A 781 5.59 1.94 -26.35
N LEU A 782 5.27 3.22 -26.44
CA LEU A 782 4.51 3.77 -27.57
C LEU A 782 5.22 3.49 -28.90
N ARG A 783 6.54 3.69 -28.95
CA ARG A 783 7.35 3.39 -30.14
C ARG A 783 7.26 1.91 -30.52
N SER A 784 7.42 1.00 -29.54
CA SER A 784 7.31 -0.44 -29.78
C SER A 784 5.95 -0.83 -30.36
N LEU A 785 4.86 -0.27 -29.79
CA LEU A 785 3.50 -0.50 -30.26
C LEU A 785 3.27 0.05 -31.69
N ILE A 786 3.82 1.22 -32.02
CA ILE A 786 3.72 1.79 -33.38
C ILE A 786 4.47 0.91 -34.40
N GLU A 787 5.65 0.40 -34.05
CA GLU A 787 6.41 -0.52 -34.90
C GLU A 787 5.65 -1.84 -35.13
N ASP A 788 4.96 -2.32 -34.09
CA ASP A 788 4.13 -3.53 -34.17
C ASP A 788 2.85 -3.32 -34.99
N ALA A 789 2.16 -2.20 -34.79
CA ALA A 789 0.97 -1.82 -35.57
C ALA A 789 1.23 -1.83 -37.09
N ARG A 790 2.43 -1.37 -37.51
CA ARG A 790 2.84 -1.40 -38.93
C ARG A 790 2.92 -2.81 -39.50
N LYS A 791 3.28 -3.82 -38.68
CA LYS A 791 3.31 -5.23 -39.13
C LYS A 791 1.90 -5.76 -39.37
N HIS A 792 0.92 -5.21 -38.69
CA HIS A 792 -0.51 -5.50 -38.86
C HIS A 792 -1.21 -4.58 -39.87
N ALA A 793 -0.45 -3.93 -40.76
CA ALA A 793 -0.92 -2.99 -41.78
C ALA A 793 -1.64 -1.76 -41.20
N VAL A 794 -1.53 -1.46 -39.91
CA VAL A 794 -2.12 -0.29 -39.28
C VAL A 794 -1.14 0.89 -39.36
N ARG A 795 -1.60 2.03 -39.89
CA ARG A 795 -0.82 3.25 -40.13
C ARG A 795 -1.23 4.35 -39.15
N LEU A 796 -0.24 5.01 -38.58
CA LEU A 796 -0.45 6.17 -37.73
C LEU A 796 -0.33 7.44 -38.56
N GLU A 797 -1.41 8.22 -38.60
CA GLU A 797 -1.49 9.52 -39.23
C GLU A 797 -0.95 10.61 -38.29
N PRO A 798 -0.18 11.61 -38.79
CA PRO A 798 0.39 12.64 -37.94
C PRO A 798 -0.70 13.47 -37.22
N PRO A 799 -0.34 14.15 -36.12
CA PRO A 799 -1.26 15.03 -35.43
C PRO A 799 -1.69 16.17 -36.35
N CYS A 800 -2.98 16.53 -36.29
CA CYS A 800 -3.55 17.63 -37.07
C CYS A 800 -4.55 18.38 -36.19
N ILE A 801 -4.34 19.68 -36.01
CA ILE A 801 -5.16 20.50 -35.14
C ILE A 801 -6.65 20.50 -35.56
N ASN A 802 -6.92 20.32 -36.83
CA ASN A 802 -8.28 20.33 -37.40
C ASN A 802 -8.98 18.97 -37.38
N THR A 803 -8.28 17.89 -37.10
CA THR A 803 -8.87 16.53 -37.18
C THR A 803 -8.48 15.62 -36.01
N SER A 804 -7.41 15.92 -35.27
CA SER A 804 -7.07 15.17 -34.08
C SER A 804 -7.98 15.52 -32.91
N ASN A 805 -8.38 14.53 -32.15
CA ASN A 805 -9.02 14.71 -30.86
C ASN A 805 -7.99 14.52 -29.73
N ARG A 806 -8.46 14.61 -28.48
CA ARG A 806 -7.61 14.38 -27.31
C ARG A 806 -6.87 13.04 -27.39
N ARG A 807 -7.61 11.95 -27.64
CA ARG A 807 -7.10 10.57 -27.69
C ARG A 807 -6.86 10.12 -29.14
N PHE A 808 -6.10 9.05 -29.31
CA PHE A 808 -5.95 8.39 -30.61
C PHE A 808 -7.29 7.86 -31.10
N GLN A 809 -7.56 8.01 -32.40
CA GLN A 809 -8.82 7.59 -33.01
C GLN A 809 -8.59 6.79 -34.26
N VAL A 810 -9.29 5.68 -34.41
CA VAL A 810 -9.34 4.93 -35.66
C VAL A 810 -10.13 5.74 -36.67
N LEU A 811 -9.58 5.95 -37.86
CA LEU A 811 -10.25 6.59 -38.98
C LEU A 811 -11.00 5.58 -39.83
N ASP A 812 -10.38 4.43 -40.02
CA ASP A 812 -10.90 3.24 -40.72
C ASP A 812 -10.09 2.02 -40.24
N GLY A 813 -10.35 0.83 -40.76
CA GLY A 813 -9.70 -0.40 -40.33
C GLY A 813 -8.16 -0.43 -40.46
N GLU A 814 -7.55 0.57 -41.13
CA GLU A 814 -6.10 0.60 -41.37
C GLU A 814 -5.40 1.85 -40.83
N ARG A 815 -6.14 2.91 -40.47
CA ARG A 815 -5.53 4.20 -40.13
C ARG A 815 -5.98 4.71 -38.76
N ILE A 816 -5.01 5.21 -37.99
CA ILE A 816 -5.20 5.80 -36.67
C ILE A 816 -4.73 7.26 -36.73
N ARG A 817 -5.56 8.20 -36.26
CA ARG A 817 -5.18 9.61 -36.09
C ARG A 817 -4.48 9.80 -34.75
N PHE A 818 -3.35 10.51 -34.74
CA PHE A 818 -2.59 10.85 -33.57
C PHE A 818 -3.38 11.71 -32.58
N GLY A 819 -3.41 11.33 -31.28
CA GLY A 819 -4.08 12.06 -30.20
C GLY A 819 -3.29 13.29 -29.72
N LEU A 820 -3.94 14.43 -29.50
CA LEU A 820 -3.28 15.68 -29.10
C LEU A 820 -2.59 15.55 -27.72
N GLU A 821 -3.20 14.81 -26.78
CA GLU A 821 -2.64 14.62 -25.42
C GLU A 821 -1.29 13.86 -25.41
N ALA A 822 -1.01 13.10 -26.46
CA ALA A 822 0.27 12.38 -26.59
C ALA A 822 1.43 13.28 -27.08
N ILE A 823 1.16 14.53 -27.45
CA ILE A 823 2.19 15.50 -27.80
C ILE A 823 2.83 16.04 -26.53
N LYS A 824 4.16 15.98 -26.43
CA LYS A 824 4.89 16.47 -25.27
C LYS A 824 4.59 17.95 -25.01
N GLY A 825 4.08 18.25 -23.82
CA GLY A 825 3.70 19.59 -23.40
C GLY A 825 2.21 19.91 -23.60
N VAL A 826 1.44 19.06 -24.27
CA VAL A 826 0.00 19.18 -24.39
C VAL A 826 -0.65 18.29 -23.33
N GLY A 827 -1.25 18.90 -22.31
CA GLY A 827 -2.03 18.16 -21.32
C GLY A 827 -3.44 17.88 -21.81
N GLY A 828 -4.14 16.90 -21.18
CA GLY A 828 -5.50 16.52 -21.56
C GLY A 828 -6.49 17.70 -21.59
N GLY A 829 -6.45 18.57 -20.56
CA GLY A 829 -7.31 19.77 -20.53
C GLY A 829 -7.04 20.75 -21.67
N ALA A 830 -5.76 20.95 -22.05
CA ALA A 830 -5.43 21.78 -23.20
C ALA A 830 -5.90 21.14 -24.51
N ALA A 831 -5.79 19.83 -24.64
CA ALA A 831 -6.28 19.09 -25.80
C ALA A 831 -7.82 19.20 -25.91
N ASP A 832 -8.54 19.05 -24.81
CA ASP A 832 -10.00 19.20 -24.76
C ASP A 832 -10.40 20.64 -25.18
N THR A 833 -9.75 21.66 -24.60
CA THR A 833 -10.00 23.08 -24.94
C THR A 833 -9.78 23.34 -26.44
N LEU A 834 -8.72 22.77 -27.05
CA LEU A 834 -8.46 22.93 -28.49
C LEU A 834 -9.57 22.29 -29.34
N VAL A 835 -10.05 21.11 -28.91
CA VAL A 835 -11.12 20.40 -29.61
C VAL A 835 -12.44 21.17 -29.50
N ASP A 836 -12.79 21.69 -28.34
CA ASP A 836 -13.99 22.48 -28.09
C ASP A 836 -13.99 23.79 -28.92
N LEU A 837 -12.88 24.54 -28.83
CA LEU A 837 -12.74 25.78 -29.62
C LEU A 837 -12.78 25.56 -31.12
N ARG A 838 -12.21 24.48 -31.63
CA ARG A 838 -12.36 24.07 -33.02
C ARG A 838 -13.80 23.80 -33.40
N THR A 839 -14.52 23.12 -32.51
CA THR A 839 -15.92 22.74 -32.76
C THR A 839 -16.84 23.97 -32.79
N GLU A 840 -16.49 25.05 -32.07
CA GLU A 840 -17.17 26.33 -32.07
C GLU A 840 -16.91 27.18 -33.32
N GLN A 841 -15.83 26.91 -34.10
CA GLN A 841 -15.57 27.62 -35.34
C GLN A 841 -16.59 27.29 -36.44
N GLU A 842 -16.82 28.23 -37.33
CA GLU A 842 -17.66 28.03 -38.53
C GLU A 842 -17.08 26.90 -39.39
N GLY A 843 -17.85 25.84 -39.62
CA GLY A 843 -17.38 24.63 -40.29
C GLY A 843 -16.54 23.64 -39.43
N GLY A 844 -16.41 23.89 -38.15
CA GLY A 844 -15.72 22.99 -37.19
C GLY A 844 -14.20 22.85 -37.44
N LYS A 845 -13.58 23.89 -38.00
CA LYS A 845 -12.13 23.91 -38.34
C LYS A 845 -11.54 25.28 -38.09
N PHE A 846 -10.28 25.31 -37.69
CA PHE A 846 -9.48 26.54 -37.72
C PHE A 846 -9.06 26.80 -39.16
N GLU A 847 -9.28 28.01 -39.69
CA GLU A 847 -8.90 28.37 -41.05
C GLU A 847 -7.49 28.92 -41.12
N ASN A 848 -7.02 29.56 -40.05
CA ASN A 848 -5.72 30.20 -39.96
C ASN A 848 -5.15 30.13 -38.54
N LEU A 849 -3.93 30.61 -38.37
CA LEU A 849 -3.24 30.62 -37.06
C LEU A 849 -3.85 31.60 -36.07
N ASP A 850 -4.50 32.67 -36.53
CA ASP A 850 -5.15 33.64 -35.64
C ASP A 850 -6.38 33.02 -34.95
N ASP A 851 -7.08 32.10 -35.60
CA ASP A 851 -8.16 31.33 -34.97
C ASP A 851 -7.65 30.45 -33.80
N VAL A 852 -6.40 29.99 -33.89
CA VAL A 852 -5.76 29.15 -32.86
C VAL A 852 -5.12 30.00 -31.76
N PHE A 853 -4.61 31.22 -32.11
CA PHE A 853 -3.87 32.09 -31.19
C PHE A 853 -4.66 33.33 -30.76
N GLY A 854 -5.89 33.50 -31.19
CA GLY A 854 -6.78 34.63 -30.83
C GLY A 854 -6.99 34.76 -29.33
N ASP A 855 -7.43 35.94 -28.87
CA ASP A 855 -7.52 36.30 -27.46
C ASP A 855 -8.31 35.31 -26.59
N GLY A 856 -9.25 34.56 -27.13
CA GLY A 856 -10.01 33.54 -26.40
C GLY A 856 -9.20 32.26 -26.14
N VAL A 857 -8.39 31.83 -27.08
CA VAL A 857 -7.58 30.60 -26.97
C VAL A 857 -6.33 30.84 -26.14
N ALA A 858 -5.65 31.98 -26.35
CA ALA A 858 -4.44 32.33 -25.60
C ALA A 858 -4.70 32.56 -24.11
N ALA A 859 -5.92 32.89 -23.71
CA ALA A 859 -6.32 33.00 -22.30
C ALA A 859 -6.58 31.65 -21.63
N SER A 860 -6.91 30.63 -22.41
CA SER A 860 -7.34 29.30 -21.90
C SER A 860 -6.23 28.26 -21.92
N ILE A 861 -5.15 28.46 -22.70
CA ILE A 861 -4.06 27.49 -22.88
C ILE A 861 -2.72 28.14 -22.51
N ASN A 862 -1.91 27.45 -21.70
CA ASN A 862 -0.59 27.94 -21.30
C ASN A 862 0.33 28.12 -22.52
N LYS A 863 1.04 29.26 -22.61
CA LYS A 863 2.03 29.55 -23.67
C LYS A 863 3.07 28.47 -23.93
N GLY A 864 3.38 27.65 -22.90
CA GLY A 864 4.29 26.51 -23.03
C GLY A 864 3.69 25.30 -23.78
N THR A 865 2.39 25.26 -24.01
CA THR A 865 1.67 24.22 -24.74
C THR A 865 1.75 24.42 -26.26
N PHE A 866 1.87 25.67 -26.72
CA PHE A 866 2.12 26.02 -28.10
C PHE A 866 3.63 26.00 -28.43
#